data_037e1cd40262ab0bd54ac78fff2dba25
#
_entry.id   037e1cd40262ab0bd54ac78fff2dba25
#
_cell.length_a   1.000
_cell.length_b   1.000
_cell.length_c   1.000
_cell.angle_alpha   90.00
_cell.angle_beta   90.00
_cell.angle_gamma   90.00
#
_symmetry.space_group_name_H-M   'P 1'
#
loop_
_entity.id
_entity.type
_entity.pdbx_description
1 polymer ?
#
loop_
_entity_poly.entity_id
_entity_poly.type
_entity_poly.pdbx_seq_one_letter_code
_entity_poly.pdbx_strand_id
1 'polypeptide(L)'
;MNHWKSILTAGTLMVSGLLPAQVVLNEICVTNLNGISQTDPYNEGVDNEDWVELFNNTGAAFDLSGWHLSDNVGNPMKWAFPAGASIPANGRMVVLCSGWDGLFGTYYSTNFKLTQASDEYVILADGGGAIIDQYQLTQRSKVDHTRSRVPDGSGAWSLTTTATPGAANSAAVPDYEQRPQLSPQAGFYTGAQSVTITGPAGATIRYTTNGDEPTATSAAYAGPINVAATTVIKAACFSGTPGVPQSFTETNTYFIDVTHGVCVLSASGDQIQELLDGNGGIQPMGSLEYFGPDGVLRDEAVGNFNEHGQDSWAYDQRGFDYVVRDQSGYNDAIHYPIFHSTDRDKFQRLIIKALAGDNCPFGPGQPAHIRDPYVQSLSQKGNLRLDERSYEPAVLYVNGQYWGVYDMREKVDDADFFDEYYGQDENHAYMVKTWGGTWSEFGGAAAQADWNALRAYINANDMGDPTAFAYVDERYNWKSLVDYFCLNSYTVCADWLNWNTGWWRGIDPDGEHKKWGYILWDMDATFGHYGNFTGIPDQSANADPCTVEQLGDPGGQGHTLILSKLIEENEMVYNYYVNRYIDLGNTLFSCPVMIAHLDSLLALFTPEMPAQCARWGTSMAAWEGGVQQLRDFIEARCVTTQQGMVDCYDLEGPFNVVLQVEPPLSGKIRVNSETYPTYPFTGLFYGGIDTQMEGIAEPGWGFDHWETSNHVLLPTMQDSLVTFRFTTTDTIIAYFRPPIQHEVVLMTDPPNTAIISFNGQQYASFPSFASVGEDVPIAVDVTPNAFFDFVYWEVKQNQPNTNDSTKRDFDIRFFGPDTLIAHLKPQEYGYWAPNAFTPNGDGINDVWQPWGNVIDLETFDLEIYDRWGKVMHVTNDPTEGWDGMVGSSEAPLGVYAFRAHIVEGITRKKHDLMGHVTVIR
;
A
#
# COMPACT_ATOMS: atom_id res chain seq x y z
N MET A 1 -3.39 -30.67 87.58
CA MET A 1 -2.64 -31.77 86.94
C MET A 1 -3.13 -31.90 85.53
N ASN A 2 -2.21 -31.93 84.61
CA ASN A 2 -2.25 -32.17 83.19
C ASN A 2 -2.02 -30.95 82.33
N HIS A 3 -0.82 -30.97 81.75
CA HIS A 3 -0.22 -30.08 80.76
C HIS A 3 -0.81 -30.20 79.40
N TRP A 4 -1.11 -29.10 78.78
CA TRP A 4 -1.24 -29.03 77.36
C TRP A 4 -0.06 -28.26 76.80
N LYS A 5 0.76 -28.95 76.00
CA LYS A 5 1.85 -28.36 75.22
C LYS A 5 1.28 -27.76 73.94
N SER A 6 1.43 -26.46 73.76
CA SER A 6 1.19 -25.75 72.49
C SER A 6 2.39 -25.99 71.57
N ILE A 7 2.15 -26.60 70.41
CA ILE A 7 3.10 -26.65 69.30
C ILE A 7 2.84 -25.42 68.42
N LEU A 8 3.74 -24.44 68.44
CA LEU A 8 3.80 -23.38 67.47
C LEU A 8 4.45 -23.95 66.22
N THR A 9 3.69 -24.10 65.16
CA THR A 9 4.18 -24.35 63.81
C THR A 9 4.44 -22.99 63.19
N ALA A 10 5.72 -22.60 63.00
CA ALA A 10 6.12 -21.42 62.22
C ALA A 10 5.82 -21.72 60.74
N GLY A 11 4.76 -21.15 60.25
CA GLY A 11 4.50 -21.07 58.81
C GLY A 11 5.45 -20.06 58.19
N THR A 12 6.42 -20.52 57.43
CA THR A 12 7.28 -19.66 56.59
C THR A 12 6.40 -19.16 55.45
N LEU A 13 5.97 -17.90 55.47
CA LEU A 13 5.46 -17.22 54.27
C LEU A 13 6.61 -17.19 53.26
N MET A 14 6.56 -17.99 52.23
CA MET A 14 7.33 -17.71 51.01
C MET A 14 6.71 -16.49 50.35
N VAL A 15 7.27 -15.33 50.58
CA VAL A 15 7.15 -14.20 49.68
C VAL A 15 7.89 -14.62 48.42
N SER A 16 7.19 -14.98 47.36
CA SER A 16 7.75 -15.08 46.02
C SER A 16 8.15 -13.66 45.60
N GLY A 17 9.37 -13.24 45.99
CA GLY A 17 9.97 -12.09 45.37
C GLY A 17 10.11 -12.38 43.89
N LEU A 18 9.49 -11.58 43.09
CA LEU A 18 9.80 -11.51 41.65
C LEU A 18 11.31 -11.26 41.59
N LEU A 19 12.06 -12.26 41.15
CA LEU A 19 13.48 -12.06 40.85
C LEU A 19 13.51 -11.05 39.70
N PRO A 20 14.31 -9.98 39.80
CA PRO A 20 14.46 -9.04 38.69
C PRO A 20 14.89 -9.84 37.46
N ALA A 21 14.35 -9.47 36.29
CA ALA A 21 14.72 -10.10 35.02
C ALA A 21 16.26 -10.06 34.89
N GLN A 22 16.82 -11.19 34.44
CA GLN A 22 18.28 -11.32 34.34
C GLN A 22 18.86 -10.42 33.25
N VAL A 23 18.14 -10.31 32.12
CA VAL A 23 18.44 -9.39 31.04
C VAL A 23 17.19 -8.55 30.76
N VAL A 24 17.39 -7.27 30.51
CA VAL A 24 16.34 -6.27 30.29
C VAL A 24 16.69 -5.35 29.13
N LEU A 25 15.69 -4.69 28.56
CA LEU A 25 15.87 -3.52 27.71
C LEU A 25 16.46 -2.38 28.54
N ASN A 26 17.48 -1.69 28.08
CA ASN A 26 18.23 -0.69 28.85
C ASN A 26 18.20 0.71 28.23
N GLU A 27 18.42 0.82 26.94
CA GLU A 27 18.39 2.07 26.18
C GLU A 27 17.79 1.80 24.79
N ILE A 28 16.98 2.71 24.29
CA ILE A 28 16.32 2.63 22.99
C ILE A 28 16.52 3.96 22.26
N CYS A 29 17.08 3.90 21.06
CA CYS A 29 17.26 5.04 20.19
C CYS A 29 16.51 4.79 18.88
N VAL A 30 15.39 5.43 18.70
CA VAL A 30 14.60 5.43 17.45
C VAL A 30 14.78 6.74 16.67
N THR A 31 15.89 7.42 16.90
CA THR A 31 16.20 8.75 16.36
C THR A 31 17.69 8.89 16.05
N ASN A 32 18.34 7.79 15.66
CA ASN A 32 19.77 7.71 15.41
C ASN A 32 20.13 8.30 14.05
N LEU A 33 20.43 9.59 13.99
CA LEU A 33 20.90 10.24 12.75
C LEU A 33 22.41 10.51 12.71
N ASN A 34 23.07 10.68 13.88
CA ASN A 34 24.49 11.04 13.95
C ASN A 34 25.30 10.10 14.86
N GLY A 35 24.69 9.04 15.39
CA GLY A 35 25.29 8.13 16.36
C GLY A 35 25.99 6.93 15.71
N ILE A 36 25.44 5.72 15.91
CA ILE A 36 25.98 4.49 15.31
C ILE A 36 25.68 4.48 13.81
N SER A 37 26.73 4.34 13.02
CA SER A 37 26.62 4.14 11.56
C SER A 37 27.19 2.80 11.16
N GLN A 38 26.57 2.13 10.18
CA GLN A 38 27.02 0.88 9.60
C GLN A 38 26.94 0.95 8.07
N THR A 39 27.77 0.17 7.38
CA THR A 39 27.64 0.00 5.94
C THR A 39 26.40 -0.85 5.68
N ASP A 40 25.49 -0.33 4.88
CA ASP A 40 24.35 -1.07 4.38
C ASP A 40 24.83 -2.27 3.55
N PRO A 41 24.45 -3.50 3.91
CA PRO A 41 24.90 -4.70 3.18
C PRO A 41 24.26 -4.83 1.79
N TYR A 42 23.20 -4.08 1.49
CA TYR A 42 22.43 -4.20 0.25
C TYR A 42 22.67 -3.04 -0.72
N ASN A 43 22.96 -1.82 -0.21
CA ASN A 43 23.06 -0.59 -1.03
C ASN A 43 24.45 0.07 -1.00
N GLU A 44 25.45 -0.53 -0.41
CA GLU A 44 26.85 -0.03 -0.33
C GLU A 44 27.00 1.38 0.30
N GLY A 45 25.92 1.91 0.92
CA GLY A 45 25.90 3.17 1.65
C GLY A 45 26.35 3.03 3.10
N VAL A 46 26.24 4.12 3.83
CA VAL A 46 26.39 4.15 5.30
C VAL A 46 25.10 4.68 5.90
N ASP A 47 24.45 3.84 6.70
CA ASP A 47 23.20 4.16 7.36
C ASP A 47 23.34 4.27 8.87
N ASN A 48 22.44 5.07 9.45
CA ASN A 48 22.30 5.27 10.90
C ASN A 48 20.98 4.67 11.34
N GLU A 49 20.97 3.36 11.50
CA GLU A 49 19.77 2.61 11.87
C GLU A 49 19.44 2.75 13.35
N ASP A 50 18.18 2.64 13.68
CA ASP A 50 17.70 2.61 15.06
C ASP A 50 18.27 1.43 15.81
N TRP A 51 18.35 1.55 17.13
CA TRP A 51 18.95 0.50 17.94
C TRP A 51 18.33 0.37 19.33
N VAL A 52 18.49 -0.85 19.85
CA VAL A 52 18.09 -1.22 21.21
C VAL A 52 19.30 -1.75 21.97
N GLU A 53 19.49 -1.33 23.21
CA GLU A 53 20.50 -1.89 24.11
C GLU A 53 19.86 -2.79 25.16
N LEU A 54 20.44 -3.96 25.33
CA LEU A 54 20.15 -4.90 26.41
C LEU A 54 21.17 -4.79 27.52
N PHE A 55 20.75 -4.96 28.76
CA PHE A 55 21.62 -4.99 29.94
C PHE A 55 21.49 -6.30 30.71
N ASN A 56 22.65 -6.92 31.05
CA ASN A 56 22.68 -8.11 31.88
C ASN A 56 22.86 -7.75 33.36
N ASN A 57 21.80 -7.91 34.12
CA ASN A 57 21.77 -7.63 35.56
C ASN A 57 22.51 -8.67 36.42
N THR A 58 23.12 -9.70 35.81
CA THR A 58 23.75 -10.82 36.56
C THR A 58 25.26 -10.66 36.63
N GLY A 59 25.87 -11.26 37.65
CA GLY A 59 27.32 -11.31 37.83
C GLY A 59 28.03 -12.38 36.98
N ALA A 60 27.36 -12.97 36.00
CA ALA A 60 27.88 -13.95 35.05
C ALA A 60 27.46 -13.60 33.62
N ALA A 61 28.19 -14.08 32.61
CA ALA A 61 27.76 -13.92 31.23
C ALA A 61 26.41 -14.64 31.03
N PHE A 62 25.52 -14.03 30.26
CA PHE A 62 24.20 -14.54 29.98
C PHE A 62 24.09 -14.95 28.49
N ASP A 63 23.66 -16.18 28.24
CA ASP A 63 23.42 -16.72 26.90
C ASP A 63 22.03 -16.31 26.41
N LEU A 64 21.98 -15.57 25.31
CA LEU A 64 20.74 -15.12 24.64
C LEU A 64 20.35 -16.04 23.48
N SER A 65 21.07 -17.13 23.21
CA SER A 65 20.74 -18.04 22.12
C SER A 65 19.27 -18.45 22.15
N GLY A 66 18.54 -18.12 21.06
CA GLY A 66 17.12 -18.43 20.96
C GLY A 66 16.17 -17.54 21.78
N TRP A 67 16.66 -16.48 22.43
CA TRP A 67 15.83 -15.38 22.90
C TRP A 67 15.38 -14.53 21.70
N HIS A 68 14.41 -13.65 21.90
CA HIS A 68 13.79 -12.93 20.78
C HIS A 68 13.68 -11.43 21.07
N LEU A 69 13.81 -10.62 20.01
CA LEU A 69 13.35 -9.23 19.97
C LEU A 69 12.17 -9.11 19.01
N SER A 70 11.26 -8.20 19.30
CA SER A 70 10.09 -7.92 18.46
C SER A 70 9.63 -6.47 18.64
N ASP A 71 9.01 -5.94 17.58
CA ASP A 71 8.26 -4.68 17.55
C ASP A 71 6.74 -4.93 17.74
N ASN A 72 6.30 -6.18 17.76
CA ASN A 72 4.89 -6.58 17.69
C ASN A 72 4.48 -7.48 18.86
N VAL A 73 3.55 -6.99 19.69
CA VAL A 73 2.99 -7.74 20.84
C VAL A 73 2.31 -9.03 20.41
N GLY A 74 1.70 -9.04 19.22
CA GLY A 74 1.03 -10.23 18.66
C GLY A 74 2.02 -11.31 18.19
N ASN A 75 3.30 -10.94 17.98
CA ASN A 75 4.36 -11.86 17.58
C ASN A 75 5.64 -11.61 18.38
N PRO A 76 5.74 -11.95 19.66
CA PRO A 76 6.91 -11.67 20.49
C PRO A 76 8.18 -12.45 20.08
N MET A 77 8.06 -13.41 19.17
CA MET A 77 9.16 -14.22 18.66
C MET A 77 9.61 -13.83 17.24
N LYS A 78 9.41 -12.55 16.83
CA LYS A 78 9.63 -12.07 15.47
C LYS A 78 11.07 -12.27 14.98
N TRP A 79 12.06 -11.98 15.82
CA TRP A 79 13.48 -12.16 15.52
C TRP A 79 14.20 -12.91 16.64
N ALA A 80 14.99 -13.92 16.31
CA ALA A 80 15.69 -14.75 17.29
C ALA A 80 17.19 -14.44 17.35
N PHE A 81 17.75 -14.29 18.53
CA PHE A 81 19.20 -14.22 18.70
C PHE A 81 19.86 -15.52 18.21
N PRO A 82 20.89 -15.41 17.37
CA PRO A 82 21.59 -16.58 16.89
C PRO A 82 22.35 -17.32 17.99
N ALA A 83 22.70 -18.58 17.73
CA ALA A 83 23.48 -19.40 18.65
C ALA A 83 24.81 -18.74 18.99
N GLY A 84 25.12 -18.64 20.30
CA GLY A 84 26.33 -18.03 20.81
C GLY A 84 26.23 -16.52 21.13
N ALA A 85 25.06 -15.90 20.87
CA ALA A 85 24.81 -14.55 21.32
C ALA A 85 24.85 -14.48 22.85
N SER A 86 25.69 -13.61 23.44
CA SER A 86 25.82 -13.55 24.90
C SER A 86 26.19 -12.15 25.36
N ILE A 87 25.68 -11.77 26.53
CA ILE A 87 26.01 -10.50 27.19
C ILE A 87 26.92 -10.79 28.39
N PRO A 88 28.12 -10.14 28.50
CA PRO A 88 29.01 -10.29 29.65
C PRO A 88 28.31 -9.95 30.96
N ALA A 89 28.87 -10.40 32.10
CA ALA A 89 28.41 -10.05 33.43
C ALA A 89 28.35 -8.53 33.64
N ASN A 90 27.19 -7.99 34.01
CA ASN A 90 26.93 -6.54 34.13
C ASN A 90 27.27 -5.77 32.84
N GLY A 91 27.23 -6.47 31.72
CA GLY A 91 27.53 -5.94 30.37
C GLY A 91 26.32 -5.48 29.63
N ARG A 92 26.59 -4.94 28.44
CA ARG A 92 25.58 -4.42 27.50
C ARG A 92 25.74 -5.07 26.15
N MET A 93 24.66 -5.09 25.38
CA MET A 93 24.65 -5.49 23.98
C MET A 93 23.74 -4.54 23.20
N VAL A 94 24.30 -3.87 22.20
CA VAL A 94 23.55 -3.06 21.25
C VAL A 94 23.12 -3.95 20.08
N VAL A 95 21.85 -3.85 19.69
CA VAL A 95 21.24 -4.54 18.54
C VAL A 95 20.64 -3.47 17.64
N LEU A 96 20.98 -3.48 16.36
CA LEU A 96 20.40 -2.60 15.36
C LEU A 96 19.00 -3.09 14.98
N CYS A 97 18.09 -2.18 14.73
CA CYS A 97 16.76 -2.47 14.21
C CYS A 97 16.68 -1.98 12.76
N SER A 98 17.41 -2.66 11.86
CA SER A 98 17.60 -2.22 10.46
C SER A 98 16.86 -3.05 9.43
N GLY A 99 16.25 -4.18 9.83
CA GLY A 99 15.66 -5.11 8.86
C GLY A 99 16.66 -6.07 8.19
N TRP A 100 17.97 -5.93 8.44
CA TRP A 100 19.01 -6.67 7.73
C TRP A 100 19.16 -8.15 8.13
N ASP A 101 18.62 -8.55 9.26
CA ASP A 101 18.61 -9.93 9.79
C ASP A 101 19.98 -10.63 9.80
N GLY A 102 20.82 -10.30 10.80
CA GLY A 102 22.13 -10.95 10.88
C GLY A 102 23.13 -10.30 11.83
N LEU A 103 24.42 -10.54 11.54
CA LEU A 103 25.55 -9.92 12.23
C LEU A 103 26.33 -9.05 11.25
N PHE A 104 26.31 -7.75 11.46
CA PHE A 104 26.96 -6.76 10.61
C PHE A 104 28.02 -6.01 11.44
N GLY A 105 29.28 -6.15 11.05
CA GLY A 105 30.40 -5.66 11.84
C GLY A 105 30.44 -6.32 13.23
N THR A 106 30.11 -5.56 14.27
CA THR A 106 30.06 -6.02 15.67
C THR A 106 28.64 -6.05 16.24
N TYR A 107 27.65 -5.65 15.46
CA TYR A 107 26.26 -5.53 15.90
C TYR A 107 25.40 -6.62 15.28
N TYR A 108 24.54 -7.23 16.09
CA TYR A 108 23.40 -7.96 15.58
C TYR A 108 22.38 -6.98 15.03
N SER A 109 21.65 -7.40 14.01
CA SER A 109 20.56 -6.66 13.39
C SER A 109 19.30 -7.50 13.36
N THR A 110 18.16 -6.90 13.70
CA THR A 110 16.85 -7.54 13.61
C THR A 110 16.36 -7.58 12.16
N ASN A 111 15.29 -8.37 11.93
CA ASN A 111 14.54 -8.41 10.67
C ASN A 111 13.37 -7.41 10.63
N PHE A 112 13.42 -6.37 11.46
CA PHE A 112 12.43 -5.30 11.51
C PHE A 112 13.11 -3.97 11.83
N LYS A 113 12.48 -2.87 11.42
CA LYS A 113 12.81 -1.49 11.76
C LYS A 113 11.88 -1.00 12.88
N LEU A 114 12.20 0.13 13.49
CA LEU A 114 11.38 0.79 14.50
C LEU A 114 10.92 2.16 13.99
N THR A 115 9.73 2.59 14.42
CA THR A 115 9.28 3.97 14.29
C THR A 115 8.66 4.46 15.59
N GLN A 116 8.87 5.70 15.95
CA GLN A 116 8.17 6.31 17.07
C GLN A 116 6.82 6.92 16.69
N ALA A 117 6.46 6.89 15.39
CA ALA A 117 5.23 7.50 14.90
C ALA A 117 3.98 6.67 15.18
N SER A 118 4.11 5.34 15.25
CA SER A 118 3.00 4.38 15.33
C SER A 118 2.78 3.77 16.72
N ASP A 119 3.38 4.33 17.78
CA ASP A 119 3.29 3.80 19.16
C ASP A 119 3.70 2.31 19.28
N GLU A 120 4.67 1.89 18.51
CA GLU A 120 5.21 0.53 18.47
C GLU A 120 5.77 0.07 19.80
N TYR A 121 6.01 -1.22 19.91
CA TYR A 121 6.65 -1.83 21.05
C TYR A 121 8.10 -2.21 20.76
N VAL A 122 8.94 -2.22 21.77
CA VAL A 122 10.19 -2.95 21.80
C VAL A 122 10.04 -4.05 22.86
N ILE A 123 10.15 -5.30 22.45
CA ILE A 123 9.85 -6.49 23.26
C ILE A 123 11.07 -7.38 23.33
N LEU A 124 11.46 -7.79 24.54
CA LEU A 124 12.41 -8.86 24.79
C LEU A 124 11.66 -10.07 25.30
N ALA A 125 11.73 -11.19 24.60
CA ALA A 125 11.10 -12.46 24.97
C ALA A 125 12.13 -13.59 25.15
N ASP A 126 11.82 -14.56 26.01
CA ASP A 126 12.65 -15.77 26.18
C ASP A 126 12.47 -16.76 25.02
N GLY A 127 13.23 -17.86 25.05
CA GLY A 127 13.17 -18.92 24.03
C GLY A 127 11.83 -19.66 23.96
N GLY A 128 10.93 -19.43 24.90
CA GLY A 128 9.56 -19.96 24.88
C GLY A 128 8.51 -18.94 24.44
N GLY A 129 8.92 -17.71 24.12
CA GLY A 129 8.05 -16.60 23.71
C GLY A 129 7.40 -15.86 24.88
N ALA A 130 7.82 -16.11 26.14
CA ALA A 130 7.34 -15.32 27.28
C ALA A 130 8.02 -13.94 27.28
N ILE A 131 7.23 -12.89 27.33
CA ILE A 131 7.71 -11.51 27.38
C ILE A 131 8.43 -11.29 28.72
N ILE A 132 9.72 -10.96 28.65
CA ILE A 132 10.58 -10.71 29.80
C ILE A 132 10.61 -9.21 30.13
N ASP A 133 10.66 -8.37 29.11
CA ASP A 133 10.64 -6.92 29.24
C ASP A 133 10.05 -6.29 27.96
N GLN A 134 9.42 -5.12 28.10
CA GLN A 134 8.88 -4.39 26.99
C GLN A 134 8.84 -2.89 27.24
N TYR A 135 8.90 -2.12 26.16
CA TYR A 135 8.70 -0.67 26.18
C TYR A 135 7.82 -0.28 25.00
N GLN A 136 6.80 0.55 25.24
CA GLN A 136 5.98 1.10 24.16
C GLN A 136 6.47 2.51 23.81
N LEU A 137 6.66 2.77 22.52
CA LEU A 137 7.19 4.03 21.97
C LEU A 137 6.11 5.13 21.94
N THR A 138 5.43 5.37 23.04
CA THR A 138 4.35 6.38 23.17
C THR A 138 4.86 7.82 23.35
N GLN A 139 6.15 7.98 23.64
CA GLN A 139 6.78 9.28 23.89
C GLN A 139 7.85 9.55 22.83
N ARG A 140 7.63 10.59 22.05
CA ARG A 140 8.57 11.02 20.99
C ARG A 140 9.92 11.42 21.59
N SER A 141 10.99 11.13 20.87
CA SER A 141 12.35 11.60 21.14
C SER A 141 12.85 12.50 20.02
N LYS A 142 13.69 13.49 20.33
CA LYS A 142 14.39 14.29 19.32
C LYS A 142 15.60 13.53 18.81
N VAL A 143 16.14 13.99 17.69
CA VAL A 143 17.33 13.41 17.04
C VAL A 143 18.44 13.12 18.05
N ASP A 144 18.96 11.89 18.03
CA ASP A 144 20.02 11.35 18.89
C ASP A 144 19.70 11.37 20.40
N HIS A 145 18.46 11.61 20.79
CA HIS A 145 17.98 11.42 22.15
C HIS A 145 17.45 10.00 22.33
N THR A 146 17.52 9.47 23.55
CA THR A 146 17.12 8.09 23.81
C THR A 146 16.12 7.99 24.96
N ARG A 147 15.42 6.88 25.03
CA ARG A 147 14.69 6.43 26.22
C ARG A 147 15.53 5.38 26.91
N SER A 148 15.91 5.66 28.17
CA SER A 148 16.89 4.84 28.88
C SER A 148 16.44 4.53 30.30
N ARG A 149 16.84 3.37 30.81
CA ARG A 149 16.69 3.08 32.25
C ARG A 149 17.80 3.78 33.07
N VAL A 150 17.40 4.61 33.98
CA VAL A 150 18.35 5.32 34.84
C VAL A 150 18.02 5.04 36.33
N PRO A 151 18.86 4.29 37.04
CA PRO A 151 20.13 3.66 36.65
C PRO A 151 19.91 2.43 35.71
N ASP A 152 21.00 2.04 35.05
CA ASP A 152 21.01 0.86 34.15
C ASP A 152 20.31 -0.37 34.73
N GLY A 153 19.60 -1.09 33.90
CA GLY A 153 19.03 -2.40 34.19
C GLY A 153 17.88 -2.44 35.18
N SER A 154 17.64 -1.39 35.94
CA SER A 154 16.63 -1.40 37.03
C SER A 154 15.86 -0.10 37.21
N GLY A 155 16.33 1.01 36.62
CA GLY A 155 15.68 2.31 36.71
C GLY A 155 14.37 2.40 35.95
N ALA A 156 13.60 3.45 36.24
CA ALA A 156 12.49 3.84 35.41
C ALA A 156 12.99 4.34 34.04
N TRP A 157 12.16 4.18 33.03
CA TRP A 157 12.39 4.77 31.72
C TRP A 157 12.35 6.29 31.81
N SER A 158 13.34 6.93 31.25
CA SER A 158 13.52 8.39 31.29
C SER A 158 14.08 8.88 29.97
N LEU A 159 13.84 10.15 29.67
CA LEU A 159 14.52 10.80 28.55
C LEU A 159 16.00 11.01 28.94
N THR A 160 16.89 10.70 28.02
CA THR A 160 18.30 11.07 28.04
C THR A 160 18.66 11.80 26.75
N THR A 161 19.36 12.92 26.85
CA THR A 161 19.69 13.81 25.73
C THR A 161 21.05 13.50 25.09
N THR A 162 21.66 12.41 25.50
CA THR A 162 22.93 11.90 24.95
C THR A 162 22.82 10.38 24.90
N ALA A 163 22.83 9.83 23.74
CA ALA A 163 22.89 8.40 23.50
C ALA A 163 24.19 7.79 24.02
N THR A 164 24.12 6.62 24.66
CA THR A 164 25.27 5.98 25.31
C THR A 164 25.46 4.52 24.90
N PRO A 165 25.42 4.17 23.56
CA PRO A 165 25.47 2.79 23.13
C PRO A 165 26.72 2.06 23.64
N GLY A 166 26.54 0.93 24.33
CA GLY A 166 27.60 0.12 24.95
C GLY A 166 28.20 0.72 26.19
N ALA A 167 27.74 1.84 26.69
CA ALA A 167 28.25 2.54 27.91
C ALA A 167 27.13 2.70 28.94
N ALA A 168 27.47 3.22 30.12
CA ALA A 168 26.47 3.51 31.15
C ALA A 168 25.54 4.66 30.70
N ASN A 169 24.23 4.49 30.92
CA ASN A 169 23.23 5.48 30.52
C ASN A 169 23.55 6.87 31.13
N SER A 170 23.33 7.89 30.31
CA SER A 170 23.50 9.27 30.70
C SER A 170 22.46 9.68 31.77
N ALA A 171 22.65 10.84 32.38
CA ALA A 171 21.72 11.32 33.42
C ALA A 171 20.31 11.54 32.81
N ALA A 172 19.31 11.06 33.53
CA ALA A 172 17.91 11.33 33.19
C ALA A 172 17.61 12.83 33.23
N VAL A 173 16.87 13.30 32.25
CA VAL A 173 16.29 14.66 32.24
C VAL A 173 14.76 14.55 32.24
N PRO A 174 14.04 15.60 32.66
CA PRO A 174 12.60 15.67 32.47
C PRO A 174 12.23 15.55 30.98
N ASP A 175 11.00 15.15 30.71
CA ASP A 175 10.52 15.14 29.34
C ASP A 175 10.48 16.54 28.72
N TYR A 176 10.33 16.62 27.39
CA TYR A 176 10.26 17.87 26.66
C TYR A 176 9.13 18.76 27.17
N GLU A 177 9.34 20.08 27.07
CA GLU A 177 8.24 21.02 27.23
C GLU A 177 7.13 20.72 26.24
N GLN A 178 5.88 21.04 26.56
CA GLN A 178 4.77 20.84 25.66
C GLN A 178 4.85 21.78 24.45
N ARG A 179 4.46 21.26 23.27
CA ARG A 179 4.39 22.01 22.03
C ARG A 179 3.39 23.17 22.17
N PRO A 180 3.69 24.39 21.68
CA PRO A 180 2.75 25.48 21.66
C PRO A 180 1.59 25.21 20.67
N GLN A 181 0.49 25.95 20.82
CA GLN A 181 -0.64 25.91 19.92
C GLN A 181 -0.90 27.28 19.34
N LEU A 182 -1.10 27.37 18.03
CA LEU A 182 -1.40 28.60 17.30
C LEU A 182 -2.90 28.68 16.97
N SER A 183 -3.45 29.89 17.01
CA SER A 183 -4.84 30.15 16.63
C SER A 183 -4.94 31.52 15.93
N PRO A 184 -5.57 31.61 14.76
CA PRO A 184 -6.16 30.51 13.98
C PRO A 184 -5.10 29.48 13.52
N GLN A 185 -5.53 28.32 13.03
CA GLN A 185 -4.67 27.27 12.48
C GLN A 185 -4.07 27.71 11.12
N ALA A 186 -3.10 26.91 10.61
CA ALA A 186 -2.58 27.06 9.26
C ALA A 186 -3.70 27.05 8.20
N GLY A 187 -3.58 27.85 7.14
CA GLY A 187 -4.58 27.89 6.08
C GLY A 187 -4.66 29.20 5.31
N PHE A 188 -5.69 29.32 4.50
CA PHE A 188 -5.94 30.45 3.59
C PHE A 188 -6.92 31.43 4.20
N TYR A 189 -6.59 32.73 4.18
CA TYR A 189 -7.37 33.76 4.84
C TYR A 189 -7.53 35.00 3.96
N THR A 190 -8.73 35.58 4.03
CA THR A 190 -8.98 36.90 3.47
C THR A 190 -8.62 37.96 4.49
N GLY A 191 -7.67 38.85 4.14
CA GLY A 191 -7.18 39.91 4.99
C GLY A 191 -6.30 39.46 6.15
N ALA A 192 -5.69 40.43 6.81
CA ALA A 192 -4.73 40.20 7.90
C ALA A 192 -5.31 39.40 9.07
N GLN A 193 -4.52 38.47 9.59
CA GLN A 193 -4.89 37.63 10.74
C GLN A 193 -4.15 38.08 12.00
N SER A 194 -4.82 37.90 13.15
CA SER A 194 -4.22 38.13 14.48
C SER A 194 -3.96 36.80 15.15
N VAL A 195 -2.71 36.29 15.00
CA VAL A 195 -2.34 34.96 15.46
C VAL A 195 -1.94 35.00 16.93
N THR A 196 -2.61 34.19 17.73
CA THR A 196 -2.27 33.96 19.15
C THR A 196 -1.52 32.64 19.32
N ILE A 197 -0.52 32.65 20.18
CA ILE A 197 0.24 31.45 20.53
C ILE A 197 0.03 31.15 22.02
N THR A 198 -0.37 29.92 22.33
CA THR A 198 -0.54 29.47 23.72
C THR A 198 0.43 28.33 24.03
N GLY A 199 0.84 28.24 25.28
CA GLY A 199 1.76 27.19 25.73
C GLY A 199 1.67 26.96 27.24
N PRO A 200 2.44 26.03 27.80
CA PRO A 200 2.38 25.69 29.21
C PRO A 200 2.77 26.86 30.09
N ALA A 201 2.15 26.93 31.28
CA ALA A 201 2.40 27.98 32.25
C ALA A 201 3.87 27.96 32.74
N GLY A 202 4.53 29.10 32.67
CA GLY A 202 5.93 29.23 33.09
C GLY A 202 6.98 28.99 32.02
N ALA A 203 6.60 28.49 30.85
CA ALA A 203 7.46 28.42 29.68
C ALA A 203 7.52 29.75 28.93
N THR A 204 8.65 30.02 28.31
CA THR A 204 8.81 31.15 27.38
C THR A 204 8.56 30.64 25.96
N ILE A 205 7.51 31.12 25.31
CA ILE A 205 7.25 30.82 23.89
C ILE A 205 8.21 31.69 23.06
N ARG A 206 8.97 31.04 22.18
CA ARG A 206 9.84 31.70 21.20
C ARG A 206 9.27 31.41 19.82
N TYR A 207 9.38 32.37 18.90
CA TYR A 207 8.85 32.19 17.55
C TYR A 207 9.72 32.88 16.51
N THR A 208 9.55 32.46 15.26
CA THR A 208 10.10 33.05 14.05
C THR A 208 8.97 33.28 13.03
N THR A 209 9.22 34.14 12.03
CA THR A 209 8.27 34.43 10.95
C THR A 209 8.92 34.37 9.57
N ASN A 210 10.11 33.78 9.51
CA ASN A 210 10.93 33.66 8.30
C ASN A 210 11.22 32.18 7.92
N GLY A 211 10.57 31.23 8.59
CA GLY A 211 10.72 29.80 8.37
C GLY A 211 11.84 29.12 9.16
N ASP A 212 12.74 29.89 9.80
CA ASP A 212 13.84 29.33 10.60
C ASP A 212 13.32 28.68 11.89
N GLU A 213 14.05 27.69 12.40
CA GLU A 213 13.73 27.04 13.67
C GLU A 213 13.87 28.02 14.88
N PRO A 214 12.90 28.06 15.80
CA PRO A 214 12.98 28.88 16.99
C PRO A 214 14.09 28.42 17.94
N THR A 215 14.95 29.35 18.32
CA THR A 215 16.03 29.15 19.31
C THR A 215 15.76 29.87 20.61
N ALA A 216 16.59 29.62 21.62
CA ALA A 216 16.53 30.35 22.91
C ALA A 216 16.72 31.87 22.73
N THR A 217 17.25 32.32 21.58
CA THR A 217 17.51 33.75 21.30
C THR A 217 16.48 34.36 20.37
N SER A 218 15.59 33.56 19.78
CA SER A 218 14.49 34.04 18.93
C SER A 218 13.53 34.94 19.69
N ALA A 219 12.69 35.69 18.98
CA ALA A 219 11.72 36.62 19.57
C ALA A 219 10.82 35.92 20.59
N ALA A 220 10.68 36.55 21.80
CA ALA A 220 9.73 36.02 22.77
C ALA A 220 8.32 36.49 22.44
N TYR A 221 7.35 35.58 22.49
CA TYR A 221 5.94 35.92 22.28
C TYR A 221 5.41 36.77 23.44
N ALA A 222 4.92 37.96 23.11
CA ALA A 222 4.39 38.91 24.11
C ALA A 222 2.91 39.25 23.90
N GLY A 223 2.29 38.74 22.82
CA GLY A 223 0.90 39.01 22.45
C GLY A 223 0.65 38.73 20.97
N PRO A 224 -0.58 38.90 20.47
CA PRO A 224 -0.98 38.49 19.13
C PRO A 224 -0.06 39.05 18.02
N ILE A 225 0.28 38.22 17.07
CA ILE A 225 1.11 38.53 15.91
C ILE A 225 0.19 38.94 14.78
N ASN A 226 0.39 40.14 14.20
CA ASN A 226 -0.36 40.59 13.05
C ASN A 226 0.30 40.04 11.77
N VAL A 227 -0.40 39.12 11.10
CA VAL A 227 0.01 38.51 9.83
C VAL A 227 -0.76 39.17 8.69
N ALA A 228 -0.14 40.13 8.00
CA ALA A 228 -0.75 40.91 6.94
C ALA A 228 -0.34 40.47 5.52
N ALA A 229 0.57 39.52 5.40
CA ALA A 229 1.00 38.88 4.15
C ALA A 229 1.30 37.41 4.43
N THR A 230 1.34 36.59 3.38
CA THR A 230 1.66 35.17 3.52
C THR A 230 2.95 34.99 4.34
N THR A 231 2.85 34.20 5.42
CA THR A 231 3.90 34.09 6.45
C THR A 231 3.86 32.70 7.08
N VAL A 232 5.03 32.10 7.26
CA VAL A 232 5.23 30.92 8.09
C VAL A 232 5.54 31.36 9.51
N ILE A 233 4.82 30.85 10.50
CA ILE A 233 5.14 31.04 11.90
C ILE A 233 5.60 29.70 12.46
N LYS A 234 6.84 29.65 12.97
CA LYS A 234 7.35 28.54 13.76
C LYS A 234 7.45 28.97 15.22
N ALA A 235 7.02 28.10 16.14
CA ALA A 235 7.04 28.40 17.56
C ALA A 235 7.47 27.20 18.40
N ALA A 236 8.22 27.45 19.48
CA ALA A 236 8.61 26.43 20.45
C ALA A 236 8.54 26.99 21.88
N CYS A 237 8.28 26.09 22.84
CA CYS A 237 8.26 26.41 24.26
C CYS A 237 9.61 26.08 24.91
N PHE A 238 10.17 27.05 25.63
CA PHE A 238 11.41 26.95 26.39
C PHE A 238 11.08 27.00 27.89
N SER A 239 11.37 25.94 28.61
CA SER A 239 11.03 25.84 30.03
C SER A 239 11.79 26.84 30.86
N GLY A 240 11.13 27.40 31.86
CA GLY A 240 11.81 28.13 32.94
C GLY A 240 12.45 27.20 33.98
N THR A 241 12.16 25.89 33.93
CA THR A 241 12.72 24.89 34.85
C THR A 241 14.05 24.36 34.28
N PRO A 242 15.15 24.44 35.02
CA PRO A 242 16.44 23.94 34.58
C PRO A 242 16.38 22.43 34.23
N GLY A 243 17.01 22.05 33.13
CA GLY A 243 17.12 20.66 32.69
C GLY A 243 15.92 20.13 31.88
N VAL A 244 14.82 20.86 31.76
CA VAL A 244 13.71 20.50 30.86
C VAL A 244 14.07 20.94 29.45
N PRO A 245 14.18 20.01 28.47
CA PRO A 245 14.46 20.36 27.08
C PRO A 245 13.31 21.14 26.45
N GLN A 246 13.62 21.96 25.44
CA GLN A 246 12.60 22.68 24.65
C GLN A 246 11.62 21.75 23.98
N SER A 247 10.40 22.24 23.76
CA SER A 247 9.36 21.50 23.01
C SER A 247 9.79 21.16 21.58
N PHE A 248 9.06 20.27 20.95
CA PHE A 248 9.03 20.21 19.48
C PHE A 248 8.48 21.52 18.92
N THR A 249 8.87 21.87 17.70
CA THR A 249 8.40 23.07 17.01
C THR A 249 7.00 22.86 16.46
N GLU A 250 6.17 23.87 16.55
CA GLU A 250 4.89 23.97 15.85
C GLU A 250 5.06 24.88 14.65
N THR A 251 4.63 24.43 13.46
CA THR A 251 4.73 25.18 12.22
C THR A 251 3.34 25.45 11.68
N ASN A 252 3.05 26.71 11.30
CA ASN A 252 1.77 27.07 10.68
C ASN A 252 2.01 28.12 9.60
N THR A 253 1.59 27.82 8.37
CA THR A 253 1.61 28.77 7.26
C THR A 253 0.26 29.46 7.13
N TYR A 254 0.28 30.77 7.04
CA TYR A 254 -0.87 31.63 6.84
C TYR A 254 -0.79 32.25 5.46
N PHE A 255 -1.64 31.84 4.54
CA PHE A 255 -1.75 32.41 3.19
C PHE A 255 -2.75 33.56 3.21
N ILE A 256 -2.31 34.77 2.88
CA ILE A 256 -3.12 35.96 3.00
C ILE A 256 -3.46 36.50 1.60
N ASP A 257 -4.77 36.60 1.33
CA ASP A 257 -5.33 37.16 0.08
C ASP A 257 -4.82 36.44 -1.20
N VAL A 258 -4.49 35.15 -1.09
CA VAL A 258 -4.12 34.28 -2.21
C VAL A 258 -5.06 33.07 -2.27
N THR A 259 -5.24 32.53 -3.47
CA THR A 259 -6.03 31.32 -3.73
C THR A 259 -5.39 30.53 -4.85
N HIS A 260 -5.44 29.22 -4.77
CA HIS A 260 -4.90 28.30 -5.76
C HIS A 260 -5.95 27.25 -6.14
N GLY A 261 -5.89 26.77 -7.37
CA GLY A 261 -6.76 25.70 -7.88
C GLY A 261 -6.16 24.32 -7.80
N VAL A 262 -4.89 24.22 -7.39
CA VAL A 262 -4.13 22.98 -7.20
C VAL A 262 -3.70 22.86 -5.75
N CYS A 263 -3.11 21.72 -5.37
CA CYS A 263 -2.55 21.57 -4.05
C CYS A 263 -1.40 22.57 -3.80
N VAL A 264 -1.16 22.88 -2.52
CA VAL A 264 -0.12 23.85 -2.13
C VAL A 264 0.82 23.18 -1.13
N LEU A 265 2.11 23.27 -1.41
CA LEU A 265 3.19 22.83 -0.55
C LEU A 265 3.83 24.06 0.12
N SER A 266 3.90 24.06 1.44
CA SER A 266 4.68 25.04 2.21
C SER A 266 5.90 24.39 2.81
N ALA A 267 7.06 24.60 2.20
CA ALA A 267 8.37 24.16 2.68
C ALA A 267 8.99 25.24 3.56
N SER A 268 9.40 24.91 4.79
CA SER A 268 9.98 25.89 5.68
C SER A 268 11.04 25.29 6.59
N GLY A 269 12.18 25.97 6.72
CA GLY A 269 13.30 25.58 7.54
C GLY A 269 14.56 26.41 7.26
N ASP A 270 15.54 26.23 8.14
CA ASP A 270 16.88 26.79 7.97
C ASP A 270 17.51 26.25 6.67
N GLN A 271 18.22 27.05 5.92
CA GLN A 271 19.00 26.65 4.75
C GLN A 271 18.22 26.07 3.56
N ILE A 272 16.89 25.93 3.59
CA ILE A 272 16.12 25.45 2.43
C ILE A 272 16.32 26.43 1.25
N GLN A 273 16.33 27.73 1.52
CA GLN A 273 16.63 28.73 0.51
C GLN A 273 18.04 28.54 -0.06
N GLU A 274 19.04 28.27 0.77
CA GLU A 274 20.43 28.02 0.35
C GLU A 274 20.54 26.78 -0.55
N LEU A 275 19.82 25.71 -0.23
CA LEU A 275 19.69 24.54 -1.10
C LEU A 275 19.16 24.93 -2.47
N LEU A 276 18.00 25.61 -2.52
CA LEU A 276 17.33 25.99 -3.77
C LEU A 276 18.08 27.11 -4.54
N ASP A 277 18.95 27.86 -3.90
CA ASP A 277 19.87 28.80 -4.56
C ASP A 277 21.06 28.09 -5.21
N GLY A 278 21.19 26.75 -5.05
CA GLY A 278 22.13 25.91 -5.79
C GLY A 278 23.23 25.26 -4.96
N ASN A 279 23.14 25.27 -3.62
CA ASN A 279 24.06 24.52 -2.75
C ASN A 279 23.58 23.08 -2.55
N GLY A 280 23.75 22.21 -3.58
CA GLY A 280 23.37 20.79 -3.53
C GLY A 280 24.14 19.93 -2.53
N GLY A 281 25.23 20.48 -1.94
CA GLY A 281 26.01 19.75 -0.93
C GLY A 281 25.40 19.72 0.47
N ILE A 282 24.23 20.34 0.68
CA ILE A 282 23.53 20.37 1.96
C ILE A 282 22.21 19.57 1.89
N GLN A 283 21.79 19.07 3.04
CA GLN A 283 20.51 18.35 3.21
C GLN A 283 19.75 18.95 4.41
N PRO A 284 19.19 20.16 4.23
CA PRO A 284 18.54 20.85 5.34
C PRO A 284 17.31 20.10 5.81
N MET A 285 17.11 20.11 7.13
CA MET A 285 15.87 19.67 7.78
C MET A 285 14.86 20.81 7.75
N GLY A 286 13.59 20.47 7.54
CA GLY A 286 12.50 21.44 7.59
C GLY A 286 11.13 20.80 7.54
N SER A 287 10.11 21.63 7.75
CA SER A 287 8.72 21.22 7.70
C SER A 287 8.18 21.32 6.28
N LEU A 288 7.32 20.38 5.91
CA LEU A 288 6.47 20.43 4.72
C LEU A 288 5.01 20.32 5.16
N GLU A 289 4.22 21.38 4.90
CA GLU A 289 2.77 21.38 5.09
C GLU A 289 2.11 21.13 3.72
N TYR A 290 1.22 20.15 3.64
CA TYR A 290 0.45 19.80 2.44
C TYR A 290 -0.99 20.28 2.56
N PHE A 291 -1.38 21.20 1.68
CA PHE A 291 -2.74 21.74 1.59
C PHE A 291 -3.41 21.22 0.33
N GLY A 292 -4.64 20.72 0.47
CA GLY A 292 -5.46 20.31 -0.67
C GLY A 292 -5.88 21.50 -1.56
N PRO A 293 -6.43 21.23 -2.76
CA PRO A 293 -6.93 22.29 -3.66
C PRO A 293 -8.02 23.17 -3.05
N ASP A 294 -8.68 22.70 -1.99
CA ASP A 294 -9.67 23.47 -1.21
C ASP A 294 -9.03 24.38 -0.14
N GLY A 295 -7.69 24.42 -0.07
CA GLY A 295 -6.93 25.23 0.87
C GLY A 295 -6.91 24.72 2.31
N VAL A 296 -7.33 23.48 2.54
CA VAL A 296 -7.32 22.85 3.87
C VAL A 296 -6.00 22.09 4.06
N LEU A 297 -5.33 22.33 5.19
CA LEU A 297 -4.17 21.52 5.61
C LEU A 297 -4.61 20.06 5.76
N ARG A 298 -3.95 19.17 5.06
CA ARG A 298 -4.23 17.73 5.08
C ARG A 298 -3.29 17.00 6.02
N ASP A 299 -2.01 17.30 5.88
CA ASP A 299 -0.98 16.72 6.72
C ASP A 299 0.26 17.61 6.74
N GLU A 300 1.14 17.37 7.71
CA GLU A 300 2.42 18.02 7.86
C GLU A 300 3.48 17.02 8.35
N ALA A 301 4.72 17.20 7.92
CA ALA A 301 5.83 16.39 8.36
C ALA A 301 7.10 17.22 8.46
N VAL A 302 8.10 16.69 9.19
CA VAL A 302 9.46 17.23 9.21
C VAL A 302 10.38 16.20 8.55
N GLY A 303 11.28 16.67 7.70
CA GLY A 303 12.16 15.80 6.95
C GLY A 303 13.34 16.52 6.29
N ASN A 304 14.13 15.77 5.55
CA ASN A 304 15.26 16.28 4.79
C ASN A 304 14.82 16.73 3.39
N PHE A 305 15.35 17.86 2.98
CA PHE A 305 15.30 18.35 1.59
C PHE A 305 16.62 18.00 0.92
N ASN A 306 16.57 17.26 -0.19
CA ASN A 306 17.75 16.79 -0.91
C ASN A 306 17.72 17.30 -2.35
N GLU A 307 18.88 17.52 -2.95
CA GLU A 307 19.01 17.78 -4.38
C GLU A 307 18.31 16.65 -5.18
N HIS A 308 17.51 17.03 -6.20
CA HIS A 308 16.89 16.09 -7.12
C HIS A 308 17.34 16.28 -8.55
N GLY A 309 17.91 15.23 -9.13
CA GLY A 309 18.28 15.12 -10.54
C GLY A 309 19.43 16.06 -10.93
N GLN A 310 19.89 15.95 -12.17
CA GLN A 310 20.95 16.82 -12.71
C GLN A 310 20.38 18.02 -13.44
N ASP A 311 19.49 17.80 -14.41
CA ASP A 311 18.91 18.89 -15.21
C ASP A 311 17.90 19.71 -14.43
N SER A 312 17.15 19.05 -13.52
CA SER A 312 16.29 19.74 -12.54
C SER A 312 17.07 20.69 -11.64
N TRP A 313 18.38 20.53 -11.55
CA TRP A 313 19.27 21.34 -10.72
C TRP A 313 20.02 22.43 -11.49
N ALA A 314 20.04 22.33 -12.82
CA ALA A 314 20.77 23.25 -13.69
C ALA A 314 20.14 24.66 -13.79
N TYR A 315 18.86 24.78 -13.46
CA TYR A 315 18.06 26.01 -13.57
C TYR A 315 17.81 26.68 -12.23
N ASP A 316 17.39 27.95 -12.22
CA ASP A 316 17.11 28.69 -10.99
C ASP A 316 15.87 28.15 -10.25
N GLN A 317 14.89 27.61 -10.97
CA GLN A 317 13.77 26.86 -10.39
C GLN A 317 14.18 25.38 -10.26
N ARG A 318 14.66 24.98 -9.09
CA ARG A 318 15.22 23.66 -8.82
C ARG A 318 14.18 22.73 -8.21
N GLY A 319 14.31 21.43 -8.53
CA GLY A 319 13.56 20.36 -7.86
C GLY A 319 14.31 19.83 -6.65
N PHE A 320 13.58 19.12 -5.77
CA PHE A 320 14.16 18.45 -4.62
C PHE A 320 13.39 17.18 -4.29
N ASP A 321 14.06 16.23 -3.62
CA ASP A 321 13.43 15.12 -2.91
C ASP A 321 13.14 15.55 -1.48
N TYR A 322 11.96 15.24 -0.99
CA TYR A 322 11.60 15.39 0.41
C TYR A 322 11.49 14.01 1.06
N VAL A 323 12.27 13.78 2.11
CA VAL A 323 12.29 12.51 2.85
C VAL A 323 11.84 12.78 4.27
N VAL A 324 10.66 12.30 4.62
CA VAL A 324 10.10 12.45 5.97
C VAL A 324 10.95 11.72 6.99
N ARG A 325 11.14 12.34 8.15
CA ARG A 325 11.94 11.83 9.27
C ARG A 325 11.13 11.87 10.57
N ASP A 326 10.63 10.72 11.01
CA ASP A 326 9.92 10.60 12.29
C ASP A 326 10.81 10.95 13.49
N GLN A 327 12.14 10.87 13.33
CA GLN A 327 13.15 11.32 14.27
C GLN A 327 13.00 12.79 14.68
N SER A 328 12.26 13.56 13.91
CA SER A 328 11.93 14.95 14.24
C SER A 328 10.66 15.10 15.10
N GLY A 329 10.00 14.00 15.44
CA GLY A 329 8.88 13.97 16.38
C GLY A 329 7.52 14.30 15.77
N TYR A 330 7.42 14.31 14.45
CA TYR A 330 6.18 14.43 13.69
C TYR A 330 5.74 13.06 13.14
N ASN A 331 5.23 13.03 11.92
CA ASN A 331 4.84 11.82 11.21
C ASN A 331 6.05 11.06 10.65
N ASP A 332 5.86 9.79 10.33
CA ASP A 332 6.80 8.94 9.58
C ASP A 332 6.62 9.08 8.07
N ALA A 333 5.51 9.65 7.62
CA ALA A 333 5.16 9.89 6.24
C ALA A 333 4.15 11.05 6.14
N ILE A 334 3.84 11.49 4.94
CA ILE A 334 2.61 12.25 4.66
C ILE A 334 1.47 11.24 4.55
N HIS A 335 0.50 11.30 5.46
CA HIS A 335 -0.65 10.40 5.54
C HIS A 335 -1.87 11.03 4.87
N TYR A 336 -1.88 11.01 3.56
CA TYR A 336 -2.99 11.50 2.76
C TYR A 336 -2.93 10.88 1.34
N PRO A 337 -4.05 10.50 0.71
CA PRO A 337 -4.09 10.05 -0.68
C PRO A 337 -3.81 11.24 -1.62
N ILE A 338 -2.53 11.48 -1.88
CA ILE A 338 -2.05 12.64 -2.65
C ILE A 338 -2.44 12.52 -4.11
N PHE A 339 -2.19 11.34 -4.71
CA PHE A 339 -2.31 11.13 -6.14
C PHE A 339 -3.65 10.51 -6.51
N HIS A 340 -4.37 11.15 -7.43
CA HIS A 340 -5.68 10.64 -7.87
C HIS A 340 -5.61 9.33 -8.68
N SER A 341 -4.42 8.93 -9.11
CA SER A 341 -4.19 7.72 -9.91
C SER A 341 -3.95 6.45 -9.08
N THR A 342 -3.85 6.56 -7.76
CA THR A 342 -3.56 5.45 -6.85
C THR A 342 -4.33 5.58 -5.55
N ASP A 343 -4.58 4.46 -4.87
CA ASP A 343 -5.21 4.41 -3.55
C ASP A 343 -4.20 4.54 -2.39
N ARG A 344 -2.89 4.66 -2.68
CA ARG A 344 -1.84 4.84 -1.69
C ARG A 344 -2.05 6.13 -0.91
N ASP A 345 -1.98 6.07 0.43
CA ASP A 345 -2.21 7.21 1.34
C ASP A 345 -1.06 7.47 2.32
N LYS A 346 0.09 6.80 2.12
CA LYS A 346 1.27 6.95 2.94
C LYS A 346 2.52 7.13 2.07
N PHE A 347 3.19 8.29 2.22
CA PHE A 347 4.37 8.64 1.42
C PHE A 347 5.50 9.12 2.32
N GLN A 348 6.53 8.29 2.52
CA GLN A 348 7.73 8.70 3.23
C GLN A 348 8.61 9.62 2.38
N ARG A 349 8.62 9.39 1.05
CA ARG A 349 9.39 10.20 0.09
C ARG A 349 8.50 10.76 -1.00
N LEU A 350 8.75 12.02 -1.34
CA LEU A 350 8.11 12.72 -2.43
C LEU A 350 9.16 13.45 -3.27
N ILE A 351 8.98 13.43 -4.59
CA ILE A 351 9.76 14.23 -5.52
C ILE A 351 8.97 15.51 -5.82
N ILE A 352 9.58 16.68 -5.62
CA ILE A 352 9.02 17.97 -5.98
C ILE A 352 9.85 18.51 -7.15
N LYS A 353 9.40 18.24 -8.38
CA LYS A 353 10.16 18.49 -9.62
C LYS A 353 9.70 19.77 -10.29
N ALA A 354 10.65 20.55 -10.78
CA ALA A 354 10.40 21.77 -11.54
C ALA A 354 10.44 21.53 -13.07
N LEU A 355 10.04 20.33 -13.54
CA LEU A 355 9.93 19.91 -14.94
C LEU A 355 11.25 19.79 -15.72
N ALA A 356 12.41 19.91 -15.09
CA ALA A 356 13.73 19.71 -15.70
C ALA A 356 13.90 20.38 -17.09
N GLY A 357 14.21 19.63 -18.14
CA GLY A 357 14.36 20.15 -19.50
C GLY A 357 13.09 20.77 -20.11
N ASP A 358 11.90 20.47 -19.59
CA ASP A 358 10.64 21.07 -20.00
C ASP A 358 10.19 22.24 -19.09
N ASN A 359 11.07 22.74 -18.22
CA ASN A 359 10.77 23.85 -17.32
C ASN A 359 10.54 25.15 -18.08
N CYS A 360 9.39 25.82 -17.88
CA CYS A 360 9.10 27.15 -18.39
C CYS A 360 9.44 28.21 -17.30
N PRO A 361 10.44 29.12 -17.54
CA PRO A 361 11.02 29.46 -18.83
C PRO A 361 12.39 28.84 -19.14
N PHE A 362 12.97 28.04 -18.29
CA PHE A 362 14.39 27.75 -18.30
C PHE A 362 14.79 26.63 -19.27
N GLY A 363 13.89 25.69 -19.59
CA GLY A 363 14.17 24.62 -20.53
C GLY A 363 14.53 25.10 -21.93
N PRO A 364 15.29 24.33 -22.72
CA PRO A 364 15.68 24.69 -24.07
C PRO A 364 14.47 24.77 -24.99
N GLY A 365 14.58 25.58 -26.05
CA GLY A 365 13.54 25.67 -27.06
C GLY A 365 12.26 26.32 -26.56
N GLN A 366 11.15 25.64 -26.65
CA GLN A 366 9.82 26.07 -26.20
C GLN A 366 9.25 25.09 -25.19
N PRO A 367 9.60 25.21 -23.91
CA PRO A 367 9.13 24.31 -22.88
C PRO A 367 7.61 24.47 -22.64
N ALA A 368 6.91 23.36 -22.49
CA ALA A 368 5.47 23.31 -22.25
C ALA A 368 5.11 23.18 -20.75
N HIS A 369 6.08 22.84 -19.92
CA HIS A 369 5.92 22.62 -18.47
C HIS A 369 4.97 21.47 -18.13
N ILE A 370 4.91 20.40 -18.96
CA ILE A 370 3.96 19.32 -18.81
C ILE A 370 4.41 17.95 -19.42
N ARG A 371 5.46 17.92 -20.29
CA ARG A 371 5.74 16.71 -21.10
C ARG A 371 5.92 15.44 -20.29
N ASP A 372 6.74 15.48 -19.25
CA ASP A 372 7.02 14.30 -18.43
C ASP A 372 5.74 13.80 -17.70
N PRO A 373 5.00 14.59 -16.90
CA PRO A 373 3.75 14.14 -16.30
C PRO A 373 2.69 13.75 -17.34
N TYR A 374 2.68 14.37 -18.50
CA TYR A 374 1.76 14.00 -19.57
C TYR A 374 2.02 12.57 -20.07
N VAL A 375 3.28 12.19 -20.31
CA VAL A 375 3.60 10.82 -20.76
C VAL A 375 3.41 9.79 -19.66
N GLN A 376 3.79 10.12 -18.42
CA GLN A 376 3.55 9.24 -17.26
C GLN A 376 2.05 8.93 -17.08
N SER A 377 1.23 9.97 -17.06
CA SER A 377 -0.21 9.82 -16.90
C SER A 377 -0.90 9.22 -18.14
N LEU A 378 -0.32 9.39 -19.32
CA LEU A 378 -0.77 8.71 -20.53
C LEU A 378 -0.57 7.19 -20.41
N SER A 379 0.58 6.74 -19.90
CA SER A 379 0.85 5.34 -19.62
C SER A 379 -0.14 4.76 -18.61
N GLN A 380 -0.39 5.44 -17.49
CA GLN A 380 -1.41 5.05 -16.51
C GLN A 380 -2.81 4.95 -17.14
N LYS A 381 -3.21 5.96 -17.93
CA LYS A 381 -4.50 5.97 -18.64
C LYS A 381 -4.66 4.78 -19.58
N GLY A 382 -3.59 4.37 -20.23
CA GLY A 382 -3.54 3.21 -21.12
C GLY A 382 -3.37 1.88 -20.41
N ASN A 383 -3.20 1.89 -19.09
CA ASN A 383 -2.89 0.72 -18.27
C ASN A 383 -1.75 -0.09 -18.90
N LEU A 384 -0.67 0.60 -19.29
CA LEU A 384 0.52 -0.05 -19.83
C LEU A 384 1.19 -0.86 -18.72
N ARG A 385 1.94 -1.88 -19.10
CA ARG A 385 2.63 -2.76 -18.14
C ARG A 385 3.96 -2.18 -17.70
N LEU A 386 3.88 -0.95 -17.17
CA LEU A 386 5.02 -0.15 -16.73
C LEU A 386 4.75 0.37 -15.33
N ASP A 387 5.79 0.63 -14.57
CA ASP A 387 5.67 1.35 -13.29
C ASP A 387 5.88 2.83 -13.55
N GLU A 388 4.82 3.60 -13.44
CA GLU A 388 4.81 5.04 -13.69
C GLU A 388 4.91 5.82 -12.38
N ARG A 389 5.44 7.04 -12.49
CA ARG A 389 5.42 8.03 -11.42
C ARG A 389 4.08 8.73 -11.38
N SER A 390 3.27 8.43 -10.36
CA SER A 390 2.07 9.19 -10.08
C SER A 390 2.40 10.66 -9.86
N TYR A 391 1.52 11.54 -10.28
CA TYR A 391 1.77 12.96 -10.39
C TYR A 391 0.58 13.79 -9.91
N GLU A 392 0.88 14.93 -9.25
CA GLU A 392 -0.09 15.96 -8.90
C GLU A 392 0.54 17.35 -9.08
N PRO A 393 -0.10 18.30 -9.80
CA PRO A 393 0.43 19.66 -9.91
C PRO A 393 0.31 20.37 -8.56
N ALA A 394 1.35 21.11 -8.20
CA ALA A 394 1.42 21.83 -6.92
C ALA A 394 1.96 23.24 -7.08
N VAL A 395 1.52 24.14 -6.22
CA VAL A 395 2.20 25.43 -5.99
C VAL A 395 3.10 25.30 -4.78
N LEU A 396 4.37 25.63 -4.95
CA LEU A 396 5.35 25.62 -3.88
C LEU A 396 5.53 27.01 -3.27
N TYR A 397 5.52 27.07 -1.94
CA TYR A 397 6.00 28.18 -1.14
C TYR A 397 7.25 27.75 -0.36
N VAL A 398 8.25 28.64 -0.30
CA VAL A 398 9.47 28.43 0.48
C VAL A 398 9.58 29.53 1.51
N ASN A 399 9.58 29.15 2.79
CA ASN A 399 9.62 30.12 3.89
C ASN A 399 8.58 31.25 3.76
N GLY A 400 7.36 30.88 3.31
CA GLY A 400 6.25 31.80 3.09
C GLY A 400 6.30 32.63 1.81
N GLN A 401 7.31 32.43 0.94
CA GLN A 401 7.41 33.12 -0.34
C GLN A 401 6.96 32.21 -1.47
N TYR A 402 6.12 32.73 -2.37
CA TYR A 402 5.72 32.01 -3.58
C TYR A 402 6.95 31.63 -4.41
N TRP A 403 7.09 30.34 -4.71
CA TRP A 403 8.25 29.82 -5.41
C TRP A 403 7.95 29.41 -6.86
N GLY A 404 6.74 28.90 -7.13
CA GLY A 404 6.32 28.57 -8.49
C GLY A 404 5.42 27.35 -8.58
N VAL A 405 5.10 26.98 -9.82
CA VAL A 405 4.38 25.75 -10.15
C VAL A 405 5.37 24.60 -10.23
N TYR A 406 5.05 23.52 -9.54
CA TYR A 406 5.86 22.31 -9.43
C TYR A 406 5.00 21.07 -9.73
N ASP A 407 5.67 20.01 -9.88
CA ASP A 407 5.19 18.67 -10.16
C ASP A 407 5.55 17.78 -8.97
N MET A 408 4.57 17.47 -8.16
CA MET A 408 4.76 16.53 -7.05
C MET A 408 4.60 15.12 -7.57
N ARG A 409 5.55 14.24 -7.27
CA ARG A 409 5.62 12.87 -7.81
C ARG A 409 5.89 11.84 -6.75
N GLU A 410 5.40 10.67 -7.02
CA GLU A 410 5.78 9.45 -6.36
C GLU A 410 7.20 9.02 -6.75
N LYS A 411 7.93 8.43 -5.81
CA LYS A 411 9.26 7.88 -6.05
C LYS A 411 9.17 6.38 -6.29
N VAL A 412 9.23 5.98 -7.57
CA VAL A 412 9.07 4.57 -8.00
C VAL A 412 10.32 3.71 -7.81
N ASP A 413 11.47 4.32 -7.58
CA ASP A 413 12.73 3.66 -7.28
C ASP A 413 13.04 3.68 -5.77
N ASP A 414 12.01 3.43 -4.98
CA ASP A 414 12.07 3.41 -3.52
C ASP A 414 11.51 2.08 -2.97
N ALA A 415 12.06 1.65 -1.85
CA ALA A 415 11.62 0.44 -1.17
C ALA A 415 10.13 0.48 -0.79
N ASP A 416 9.65 1.65 -0.34
CA ASP A 416 8.24 1.85 0.01
C ASP A 416 7.29 1.61 -1.19
N PHE A 417 7.74 1.94 -2.41
CA PHE A 417 6.94 1.68 -3.62
C PHE A 417 6.82 0.17 -3.89
N PHE A 418 7.91 -0.56 -3.73
CA PHE A 418 7.90 -2.01 -3.96
C PHE A 418 7.08 -2.75 -2.91
N ASP A 419 7.15 -2.32 -1.65
CA ASP A 419 6.38 -2.92 -0.56
C ASP A 419 4.88 -2.64 -0.72
N GLU A 420 4.52 -1.38 -0.92
CA GLU A 420 3.12 -0.94 -0.97
C GLU A 420 2.35 -1.56 -2.15
N TYR A 421 2.95 -1.61 -3.34
CA TYR A 421 2.25 -2.09 -4.54
C TYR A 421 2.45 -3.59 -4.81
N TYR A 422 3.53 -4.18 -4.31
CA TYR A 422 3.94 -5.53 -4.73
C TYR A 422 4.32 -6.47 -3.57
N GLY A 423 4.33 -5.98 -2.33
CA GLY A 423 4.76 -6.75 -1.16
C GLY A 423 6.22 -7.20 -1.25
N GLN A 424 7.09 -6.37 -1.83
CA GLN A 424 8.52 -6.60 -1.98
C GLN A 424 9.28 -5.52 -1.23
N ASP A 425 10.03 -5.87 -0.21
CA ASP A 425 10.87 -4.91 0.52
C ASP A 425 12.24 -4.67 -0.18
N GLU A 426 13.04 -3.77 0.37
CA GLU A 426 14.36 -3.42 -0.16
C GLU A 426 15.34 -4.61 -0.24
N ASN A 427 15.17 -5.61 0.62
CA ASN A 427 16.03 -6.80 0.67
C ASN A 427 15.58 -7.87 -0.35
N HIS A 428 14.36 -7.75 -0.85
CA HIS A 428 13.73 -8.68 -1.76
C HIS A 428 13.45 -8.10 -3.15
N ALA A 429 14.12 -7.01 -3.52
CA ALA A 429 14.07 -6.40 -4.84
C ALA A 429 15.42 -6.49 -5.56
N TYR A 430 15.37 -6.80 -6.86
CA TYR A 430 16.47 -6.62 -7.79
C TYR A 430 16.12 -5.47 -8.73
N MET A 431 16.82 -4.36 -8.64
CA MET A 431 16.64 -3.21 -9.51
C MET A 431 17.94 -2.77 -10.13
N VAL A 432 17.92 -2.56 -11.43
CA VAL A 432 19.06 -2.06 -12.22
C VAL A 432 18.65 -0.78 -12.94
N LYS A 433 19.56 0.17 -12.97
CA LYS A 433 19.39 1.47 -13.63
C LYS A 433 20.52 1.75 -14.60
N THR A 434 20.20 2.48 -15.68
CA THR A 434 21.17 3.05 -16.60
C THR A 434 20.97 4.56 -16.71
N TRP A 435 22.04 5.30 -16.40
CA TRP A 435 22.12 6.75 -16.59
C TRP A 435 23.57 7.10 -16.92
N GLY A 436 23.93 7.01 -18.22
CA GLY A 436 25.30 7.10 -18.71
C GLY A 436 26.19 5.92 -18.34
N GLY A 437 25.99 5.35 -17.18
CA GLY A 437 26.56 4.08 -16.68
C GLY A 437 25.46 3.21 -16.09
N THR A 438 25.72 1.93 -15.86
CA THR A 438 24.74 1.02 -15.27
C THR A 438 25.17 0.60 -13.86
N TRP A 439 24.22 0.63 -12.93
CA TRP A 439 24.41 0.14 -11.56
C TRP A 439 23.17 -0.58 -11.06
N SER A 440 23.32 -1.31 -9.98
CA SER A 440 22.22 -1.92 -9.25
C SER A 440 21.78 -0.97 -8.15
N GLU A 441 20.52 -0.55 -8.15
CA GLU A 441 19.93 0.25 -7.07
C GLU A 441 19.59 -0.62 -5.86
N PHE A 442 18.98 -1.80 -6.12
CA PHE A 442 18.68 -2.80 -5.12
C PHE A 442 19.23 -4.16 -5.54
N GLY A 443 19.66 -4.97 -4.57
CA GLY A 443 20.18 -6.32 -4.80
C GLY A 443 21.62 -6.40 -5.25
N GLY A 444 22.33 -5.26 -5.38
CA GLY A 444 23.77 -5.19 -5.65
C GLY A 444 24.23 -6.05 -6.83
N ALA A 445 25.38 -6.72 -6.68
CA ALA A 445 25.96 -7.57 -7.74
C ALA A 445 25.07 -8.77 -8.13
N ALA A 446 24.17 -9.22 -7.24
CA ALA A 446 23.26 -10.33 -7.53
C ALA A 446 22.19 -9.94 -8.54
N ALA A 447 21.64 -8.73 -8.46
CA ALA A 447 20.67 -8.21 -9.42
C ALA A 447 21.26 -8.13 -10.82
N GLN A 448 22.45 -7.56 -10.98
CA GLN A 448 23.13 -7.49 -12.28
C GLN A 448 23.49 -8.88 -12.81
N ALA A 449 23.86 -9.83 -11.93
CA ALA A 449 24.15 -11.20 -12.32
C ALA A 449 22.90 -11.93 -12.82
N ASP A 450 21.76 -11.76 -12.16
CA ASP A 450 20.48 -12.37 -12.56
C ASP A 450 20.03 -11.83 -13.93
N TRP A 451 20.08 -10.51 -14.14
CA TRP A 451 19.80 -9.88 -15.43
C TRP A 451 20.73 -10.40 -16.54
N ASN A 452 22.04 -10.46 -16.27
CA ASN A 452 23.02 -10.95 -17.23
C ASN A 452 22.80 -12.43 -17.58
N ALA A 453 22.37 -13.26 -16.61
CA ALA A 453 22.05 -14.67 -16.86
C ALA A 453 20.83 -14.79 -17.80
N LEU A 454 19.79 -14.02 -17.57
CA LEU A 454 18.61 -13.97 -18.45
C LEU A 454 18.98 -13.55 -19.88
N ARG A 455 19.76 -12.47 -20.03
CA ARG A 455 20.25 -12.01 -21.34
C ARG A 455 21.08 -13.06 -22.07
N ALA A 456 22.00 -13.68 -21.34
CA ALA A 456 22.84 -14.74 -21.90
C ALA A 456 22.00 -15.92 -22.38
N TYR A 457 20.97 -16.30 -21.63
CA TYR A 457 20.04 -17.36 -22.01
C TYR A 457 19.27 -17.01 -23.29
N ILE A 458 18.68 -15.81 -23.37
CA ILE A 458 17.95 -15.34 -24.56
C ILE A 458 18.90 -15.37 -25.77
N ASN A 459 20.11 -14.85 -25.63
CA ASN A 459 21.07 -14.80 -26.75
C ASN A 459 21.55 -16.19 -27.22
N ALA A 460 21.61 -17.15 -26.33
CA ALA A 460 22.14 -18.49 -26.64
C ALA A 460 21.10 -19.47 -27.19
N ASN A 461 19.81 -19.20 -27.03
CA ASN A 461 18.73 -20.13 -27.41
C ASN A 461 17.87 -19.56 -28.53
N ASP A 462 17.18 -20.43 -29.26
CA ASP A 462 16.17 -20.09 -30.25
C ASP A 462 14.86 -19.71 -29.51
N MET A 463 14.39 -18.50 -29.67
CA MET A 463 13.17 -18.01 -29.02
C MET A 463 11.89 -18.49 -29.73
N GLY A 464 12.01 -19.13 -30.92
CA GLY A 464 10.95 -19.89 -31.55
C GLY A 464 10.71 -21.28 -30.91
N ASP A 465 11.67 -21.80 -30.11
CA ASP A 465 11.47 -23.02 -29.33
C ASP A 465 10.55 -22.76 -28.12
N PRO A 466 9.38 -23.44 -28.04
CA PRO A 466 8.43 -23.21 -26.95
C PRO A 466 9.00 -23.41 -25.54
N THR A 467 10.00 -24.31 -25.39
CA THR A 467 10.63 -24.58 -24.08
C THR A 467 11.57 -23.45 -23.69
N ALA A 468 12.35 -22.96 -24.66
CA ALA A 468 13.25 -21.83 -24.44
C ALA A 468 12.44 -20.56 -24.15
N PHE A 469 11.38 -20.33 -24.90
CA PHE A 469 10.53 -19.16 -24.67
C PHE A 469 9.79 -19.23 -23.32
N ALA A 470 9.29 -20.40 -22.90
CA ALA A 470 8.64 -20.58 -21.61
C ALA A 470 9.57 -20.22 -20.45
N TYR A 471 10.87 -20.57 -20.53
CA TYR A 471 11.86 -20.17 -19.55
C TYR A 471 12.00 -18.64 -19.43
N VAL A 472 11.95 -17.94 -20.57
CA VAL A 472 12.00 -16.47 -20.62
C VAL A 472 10.70 -15.88 -20.07
N ASP A 473 9.55 -16.40 -20.49
CA ASP A 473 8.23 -15.90 -20.05
C ASP A 473 8.02 -16.04 -18.52
N GLU A 474 8.60 -17.04 -17.87
CA GLU A 474 8.58 -17.16 -16.41
C GLU A 474 9.37 -16.07 -15.66
N ARG A 475 10.38 -15.45 -16.30
CA ARG A 475 11.37 -14.57 -15.64
C ARG A 475 11.34 -13.14 -16.15
N TYR A 476 10.74 -12.93 -17.30
CA TYR A 476 10.71 -11.65 -17.98
C TYR A 476 9.31 -11.28 -18.43
N ASN A 477 8.86 -10.11 -18.02
CA ASN A 477 7.65 -9.51 -18.53
C ASN A 477 7.92 -8.88 -19.91
N TRP A 478 8.06 -9.73 -20.92
CA TRP A 478 8.33 -9.27 -22.29
C TRP A 478 7.22 -8.35 -22.84
N LYS A 479 6.00 -8.42 -22.29
CA LYS A 479 4.92 -7.48 -22.62
C LYS A 479 5.17 -6.08 -22.05
N SER A 480 5.85 -5.97 -20.88
CA SER A 480 6.33 -4.70 -20.36
C SER A 480 7.40 -4.10 -21.28
N LEU A 481 8.33 -4.92 -21.80
CA LEU A 481 9.27 -4.47 -22.82
C LEU A 481 8.54 -3.91 -24.06
N VAL A 482 7.53 -4.61 -24.56
CA VAL A 482 6.71 -4.17 -25.69
C VAL A 482 6.05 -2.82 -25.42
N ASP A 483 5.35 -2.67 -24.28
CA ASP A 483 4.70 -1.42 -23.91
C ASP A 483 5.72 -0.28 -23.75
N TYR A 484 6.90 -0.56 -23.16
CA TYR A 484 8.00 0.38 -23.01
C TYR A 484 8.52 0.88 -24.37
N PHE A 485 8.75 -0.01 -25.34
CA PHE A 485 9.18 0.36 -26.68
C PHE A 485 8.08 1.07 -27.48
N CYS A 486 6.83 0.61 -27.43
CA CYS A 486 5.72 1.28 -28.10
C CYS A 486 5.55 2.73 -27.61
N LEU A 487 5.58 2.96 -26.29
CA LEU A 487 5.42 4.29 -25.73
C LEU A 487 6.58 5.23 -26.11
N ASN A 488 7.84 4.79 -25.89
CA ASN A 488 9.01 5.59 -26.19
C ASN A 488 9.18 5.88 -27.68
N SER A 489 8.87 4.90 -28.54
CA SER A 489 8.84 5.07 -29.99
C SER A 489 7.74 6.05 -30.44
N TYR A 490 6.53 5.91 -29.88
CA TYR A 490 5.43 6.80 -30.28
C TYR A 490 5.68 8.25 -29.83
N THR A 491 6.15 8.47 -28.61
CA THR A 491 6.45 9.80 -28.07
C THR A 491 7.77 10.38 -28.60
N VAL A 492 8.50 9.58 -29.41
CA VAL A 492 9.81 9.94 -29.96
C VAL A 492 10.75 10.37 -28.85
N CYS A 493 10.87 9.53 -27.81
CA CYS A 493 11.76 9.78 -26.69
C CYS A 493 13.22 9.75 -27.15
N ALA A 494 13.97 10.79 -26.84
CA ALA A 494 15.35 10.98 -27.28
C ALA A 494 16.39 10.82 -26.15
N ASP A 495 15.94 10.45 -24.94
CA ASP A 495 16.77 10.31 -23.75
C ASP A 495 16.38 9.07 -22.91
N TRP A 496 16.60 7.87 -23.49
CA TRP A 496 16.29 6.60 -22.90
C TRP A 496 17.30 5.52 -23.29
N LEU A 497 17.20 4.30 -22.80
CA LEU A 497 18.08 3.13 -22.97
C LEU A 497 19.48 3.31 -22.39
N ASN A 498 20.30 4.25 -22.84
CA ASN A 498 21.58 4.62 -22.25
C ASN A 498 21.49 5.69 -21.16
N TRP A 499 20.32 6.29 -21.00
CA TRP A 499 19.92 7.21 -19.95
C TRP A 499 18.54 6.82 -19.44
N ASN A 500 18.10 7.37 -18.31
CA ASN A 500 16.72 7.33 -17.82
C ASN A 500 16.00 5.97 -17.97
N THR A 501 16.71 4.86 -17.76
CA THR A 501 16.13 3.51 -17.88
C THR A 501 16.28 2.75 -16.56
N GLY A 502 15.17 2.27 -16.03
CA GLY A 502 15.10 1.41 -14.86
C GLY A 502 14.28 0.15 -15.14
N TRP A 503 14.73 -0.98 -14.60
CA TRP A 503 13.96 -2.23 -14.64
C TRP A 503 14.23 -3.03 -13.38
N TRP A 504 13.22 -3.76 -12.93
CA TRP A 504 13.31 -4.45 -11.66
C TRP A 504 12.46 -5.72 -11.61
N ARG A 505 12.69 -6.54 -10.59
CA ARG A 505 11.85 -7.69 -10.20
C ARG A 505 11.91 -7.91 -8.70
N GLY A 506 10.82 -8.44 -8.13
CA GLY A 506 10.78 -8.98 -6.79
C GLY A 506 11.36 -10.39 -6.71
N ILE A 507 11.93 -10.73 -5.56
CA ILE A 507 12.47 -12.05 -5.27
C ILE A 507 11.83 -12.72 -4.06
N ASP A 508 10.98 -12.02 -3.28
CA ASP A 508 10.15 -12.65 -2.26
C ASP A 508 9.13 -13.57 -2.93
N PRO A 509 9.07 -14.87 -2.57
CA PRO A 509 8.10 -15.80 -3.13
C PRO A 509 6.64 -15.44 -2.81
N ASP A 510 6.37 -14.71 -1.74
CA ASP A 510 5.03 -14.31 -1.32
C ASP A 510 4.59 -12.96 -1.92
N GLY A 511 5.52 -12.11 -2.35
CA GLY A 511 5.26 -10.84 -3.06
C GLY A 511 4.93 -11.02 -4.54
N GLU A 512 4.60 -9.93 -5.21
CA GLU A 512 4.29 -9.87 -6.64
C GLU A 512 5.48 -9.37 -7.48
N HIS A 513 5.29 -9.05 -8.75
CA HIS A 513 6.30 -8.52 -9.70
C HIS A 513 7.56 -9.40 -9.83
N LYS A 514 7.39 -10.73 -9.92
CA LYS A 514 8.50 -11.71 -9.94
C LYS A 514 9.27 -11.79 -11.26
N LYS A 515 8.81 -11.10 -12.29
CA LYS A 515 9.43 -11.01 -13.61
C LYS A 515 10.08 -9.66 -13.78
N TRP A 516 11.23 -9.60 -14.44
CA TRP A 516 11.82 -8.33 -14.84
C TRP A 516 10.83 -7.49 -15.65
N GLY A 517 10.55 -6.26 -15.22
CA GLY A 517 9.66 -5.30 -15.85
C GLY A 517 10.26 -3.90 -15.83
N TYR A 518 9.69 -2.96 -16.58
CA TYR A 518 10.24 -1.63 -16.79
C TYR A 518 9.54 -0.58 -15.94
N ILE A 519 10.33 0.37 -15.48
CA ILE A 519 9.90 1.63 -14.87
C ILE A 519 9.95 2.71 -15.95
N LEU A 520 8.91 3.54 -16.00
CA LEU A 520 8.93 4.75 -16.82
C LEU A 520 9.58 5.87 -16.02
N TRP A 521 10.74 6.40 -16.55
CA TRP A 521 11.57 7.30 -15.79
C TRP A 521 11.28 8.77 -16.11
N ASP A 522 12.18 9.48 -16.75
CA ASP A 522 12.12 10.90 -17.09
C ASP A 522 11.70 11.08 -18.55
N MET A 523 10.51 11.64 -18.80
CA MET A 523 9.89 11.70 -20.12
C MET A 523 9.82 13.12 -20.69
N ASP A 524 10.65 14.04 -20.21
CA ASP A 524 10.67 15.42 -20.71
C ASP A 524 11.30 15.55 -22.11
N ALA A 525 12.22 14.65 -22.47
CA ALA A 525 12.87 14.59 -23.78
C ALA A 525 12.01 13.86 -24.83
N THR A 526 10.73 14.24 -24.94
CA THR A 526 9.74 13.63 -25.86
C THR A 526 9.12 14.66 -26.79
N PHE A 527 8.43 14.19 -27.83
CA PHE A 527 7.71 15.03 -28.79
C PHE A 527 8.59 16.08 -29.46
N GLY A 528 9.83 15.69 -29.84
CA GLY A 528 10.78 16.55 -30.52
C GLY A 528 11.36 17.68 -29.64
N HIS A 529 11.21 17.56 -28.33
CA HIS A 529 11.79 18.48 -27.36
C HIS A 529 13.09 17.92 -26.80
N TYR A 530 14.03 18.82 -26.45
CA TYR A 530 15.29 18.54 -25.80
C TYR A 530 16.38 17.87 -26.71
N GLY A 531 17.50 17.45 -26.09
CA GLY A 531 18.65 16.85 -26.79
C GLY A 531 18.46 15.40 -27.17
N ASN A 532 19.11 14.95 -28.25
CA ASN A 532 19.11 13.55 -28.66
C ASN A 532 20.25 12.77 -27.98
N PHE A 533 20.06 12.36 -26.76
CA PHE A 533 21.06 11.65 -25.96
C PHE A 533 21.13 10.14 -26.29
N THR A 534 20.03 9.56 -26.75
CA THR A 534 19.98 8.16 -27.18
C THR A 534 20.59 7.98 -28.58
N GLY A 535 20.58 9.03 -29.40
CA GLY A 535 21.03 8.97 -30.80
C GLY A 535 19.99 8.36 -31.74
N ILE A 536 18.70 8.59 -31.49
CA ILE A 536 17.63 8.18 -32.40
C ILE A 536 17.79 8.91 -33.77
N PRO A 537 17.51 8.22 -34.90
CA PRO A 537 17.78 8.79 -36.21
C PRO A 537 16.94 10.01 -36.58
N ASP A 538 15.68 10.07 -36.10
CA ASP A 538 14.73 11.14 -36.37
C ASP A 538 13.99 11.52 -35.08
N GLN A 539 14.01 12.81 -34.73
CA GLN A 539 13.28 13.38 -33.60
C GLN A 539 11.98 14.08 -34.01
N SER A 540 11.64 14.07 -35.30
CA SER A 540 10.41 14.71 -35.79
C SER A 540 9.18 13.82 -35.60
N ALA A 541 8.01 14.42 -35.80
CA ALA A 541 6.76 13.66 -35.80
C ALA A 541 6.69 12.58 -36.91
N ASN A 542 7.61 12.63 -37.89
CA ASN A 542 7.68 11.65 -39.00
C ASN A 542 8.56 10.43 -38.65
N ALA A 543 9.16 10.36 -37.48
CA ALA A 543 10.00 9.23 -37.08
C ALA A 543 9.27 7.89 -37.26
N ASP A 544 9.88 6.95 -37.98
CA ASP A 544 9.29 5.62 -38.21
C ASP A 544 9.25 4.84 -36.90
N PRO A 545 8.15 4.12 -36.59
CA PRO A 545 7.99 3.37 -35.35
C PRO A 545 9.08 2.35 -35.08
N CYS A 546 9.59 1.67 -36.12
CA CYS A 546 10.59 0.61 -36.05
C CYS A 546 12.05 1.09 -35.92
N THR A 547 12.31 2.39 -36.00
CA THR A 547 13.70 2.88 -35.94
C THR A 547 14.37 2.55 -34.61
N VAL A 548 13.61 2.46 -33.53
CA VAL A 548 14.11 2.10 -32.20
C VAL A 548 14.56 0.64 -32.10
N GLU A 549 14.02 -0.26 -32.89
CA GLU A 549 14.43 -1.67 -32.96
C GLU A 549 15.83 -1.84 -33.57
N GLN A 550 16.25 -0.87 -34.37
CA GLN A 550 17.53 -0.87 -35.10
C GLN A 550 18.62 -0.10 -34.34
N LEU A 551 18.32 0.52 -33.22
CA LEU A 551 19.31 1.09 -32.33
C LEU A 551 20.20 -0.05 -31.85
N GLY A 552 21.52 0.04 -31.94
CA GLY A 552 22.44 -1.01 -31.49
C GLY A 552 22.12 -1.51 -30.08
N ASP A 553 23.04 -1.36 -29.13
CA ASP A 553 22.74 -1.66 -27.70
C ASP A 553 23.04 -0.40 -26.87
N PRO A 554 22.20 0.64 -26.93
CA PRO A 554 22.39 1.82 -26.10
C PRO A 554 22.37 1.42 -24.62
N GLY A 555 23.37 1.86 -23.83
CA GLY A 555 23.53 1.49 -22.45
C GLY A 555 24.13 0.10 -22.19
N GLY A 556 24.28 -0.75 -23.20
CA GLY A 556 24.95 -2.06 -23.09
C GLY A 556 24.18 -3.12 -22.30
N GLN A 557 22.87 -2.92 -22.06
CA GLN A 557 22.06 -3.84 -21.27
C GLN A 557 21.19 -4.79 -22.11
N GLY A 558 21.27 -4.69 -23.43
CA GLY A 558 20.67 -5.63 -24.37
C GLY A 558 19.17 -5.43 -24.63
N HIS A 559 18.56 -4.36 -24.19
CA HIS A 559 17.09 -4.15 -24.32
C HIS A 559 16.62 -4.23 -25.76
N THR A 560 17.28 -3.50 -26.66
CA THR A 560 17.00 -3.49 -28.10
C THR A 560 17.26 -4.86 -28.72
N LEU A 561 18.40 -5.48 -28.37
CA LEU A 561 18.80 -6.79 -28.90
C LEU A 561 17.84 -7.91 -28.48
N ILE A 562 17.32 -7.83 -27.23
CA ILE A 562 16.31 -8.75 -26.73
C ILE A 562 15.00 -8.58 -27.54
N LEU A 563 14.52 -7.34 -27.70
CA LEU A 563 13.33 -7.08 -28.49
C LEU A 563 13.48 -7.63 -29.92
N SER A 564 14.55 -7.24 -30.64
CA SER A 564 14.81 -7.69 -32.01
C SER A 564 14.81 -9.23 -32.11
N LYS A 565 15.52 -9.90 -31.20
CA LYS A 565 15.57 -11.37 -31.20
C LYS A 565 14.20 -12.02 -30.92
N LEU A 566 13.42 -11.46 -30.00
CA LEU A 566 12.09 -11.97 -29.68
C LEU A 566 11.12 -11.83 -30.85
N ILE A 567 11.13 -10.68 -31.54
CA ILE A 567 10.26 -10.45 -32.70
C ILE A 567 10.73 -11.18 -33.96
N GLU A 568 12.04 -11.40 -34.14
CA GLU A 568 12.59 -12.10 -35.30
C GLU A 568 12.40 -13.64 -35.22
N GLU A 569 12.49 -14.19 -34.03
CA GLU A 569 12.48 -15.66 -33.85
C GLU A 569 11.13 -16.20 -33.36
N ASN A 570 10.24 -15.36 -32.81
CA ASN A 570 8.95 -15.79 -32.23
C ASN A 570 7.77 -15.04 -32.87
N GLU A 571 7.05 -15.73 -33.74
CA GLU A 571 5.90 -15.19 -34.49
C GLU A 571 4.79 -14.68 -33.56
N MET A 572 4.58 -15.31 -32.38
CA MET A 572 3.60 -14.86 -31.40
C MET A 572 4.00 -13.50 -30.81
N VAL A 573 5.27 -13.30 -30.49
CA VAL A 573 5.77 -12.03 -29.98
C VAL A 573 5.73 -10.95 -31.05
N TYR A 574 6.11 -11.27 -32.28
CA TYR A 574 6.00 -10.35 -33.41
C TYR A 574 4.56 -9.88 -33.63
N ASN A 575 3.63 -10.83 -33.72
CA ASN A 575 2.21 -10.52 -33.89
C ASN A 575 1.67 -9.68 -32.73
N TYR A 576 2.08 -9.99 -31.48
CA TYR A 576 1.68 -9.21 -30.31
C TYR A 576 2.24 -7.78 -30.37
N TYR A 577 3.51 -7.61 -30.69
CA TYR A 577 4.19 -6.31 -30.73
C TYR A 577 3.57 -5.36 -31.77
N VAL A 578 3.40 -5.83 -33.00
CA VAL A 578 2.81 -5.03 -34.09
C VAL A 578 1.34 -4.70 -33.79
N ASN A 579 0.57 -5.72 -33.37
CA ASN A 579 -0.84 -5.50 -33.02
C ASN A 579 -1.00 -4.61 -31.80
N ARG A 580 -0.11 -4.70 -30.79
CA ARG A 580 -0.15 -3.79 -29.62
C ARG A 580 0.02 -2.33 -30.03
N TYR A 581 0.91 -2.07 -30.97
CA TYR A 581 1.11 -0.73 -31.50
C TYR A 581 -0.13 -0.22 -32.26
N ILE A 582 -0.77 -1.10 -33.07
CA ILE A 582 -2.04 -0.81 -33.78
C ILE A 582 -3.16 -0.50 -32.77
N ASP A 583 -3.30 -1.34 -31.75
CA ASP A 583 -4.32 -1.19 -30.72
C ASP A 583 -4.17 0.12 -29.95
N LEU A 584 -2.94 0.44 -29.54
CA LEU A 584 -2.64 1.71 -28.87
C LEU A 584 -2.90 2.90 -29.80
N GLY A 585 -2.60 2.79 -31.11
CA GLY A 585 -2.90 3.80 -32.11
C GLY A 585 -4.40 4.07 -32.26
N ASN A 586 -5.21 3.05 -32.09
CA ASN A 586 -6.67 3.17 -32.13
C ASN A 586 -7.29 3.66 -30.80
N THR A 587 -6.57 3.56 -29.70
CA THR A 587 -7.05 3.88 -28.35
C THR A 587 -6.23 5.04 -27.76
N LEU A 588 -5.21 4.71 -27.00
CA LEU A 588 -4.41 5.64 -26.22
C LEU A 588 -3.72 6.72 -27.06
N PHE A 589 -3.11 6.32 -28.17
CA PHE A 589 -2.35 7.21 -29.07
C PHE A 589 -3.19 7.84 -30.18
N SER A 590 -4.52 7.68 -30.16
CA SER A 590 -5.38 8.40 -31.09
C SER A 590 -5.38 9.90 -30.79
N CYS A 591 -5.39 10.75 -31.84
CA CYS A 591 -5.37 12.20 -31.67
C CYS A 591 -6.43 12.71 -30.68
N PRO A 592 -7.70 12.30 -30.78
CA PRO A 592 -8.72 12.79 -29.86
C PRO A 592 -8.42 12.47 -28.39
N VAL A 593 -7.93 11.25 -28.11
CA VAL A 593 -7.60 10.82 -26.74
C VAL A 593 -6.40 11.57 -26.21
N MET A 594 -5.33 11.67 -26.99
CA MET A 594 -4.12 12.36 -26.58
C MET A 594 -4.36 13.85 -26.34
N ILE A 595 -5.07 14.53 -27.24
CA ILE A 595 -5.36 15.97 -27.10
C ILE A 595 -6.33 16.22 -25.91
N ALA A 596 -7.37 15.41 -25.77
CA ALA A 596 -8.28 15.56 -24.65
C ALA A 596 -7.59 15.31 -23.30
N HIS A 597 -6.64 14.37 -23.26
CA HIS A 597 -5.85 14.11 -22.04
C HIS A 597 -4.90 15.28 -21.74
N LEU A 598 -4.19 15.80 -22.75
CA LEU A 598 -3.36 16.99 -22.58
C LEU A 598 -4.19 18.17 -22.08
N ASP A 599 -5.36 18.42 -22.68
CA ASP A 599 -6.25 19.50 -22.27
C ASP A 599 -6.71 19.35 -20.81
N SER A 600 -7.01 18.12 -20.39
CA SER A 600 -7.45 17.86 -19.01
C SER A 600 -6.35 18.18 -17.99
N LEU A 601 -5.11 17.83 -18.29
CA LEU A 601 -3.96 18.13 -17.42
C LEU A 601 -3.63 19.62 -17.40
N LEU A 602 -3.60 20.27 -18.57
CA LEU A 602 -3.35 21.72 -18.67
C LEU A 602 -4.42 22.52 -17.90
N ALA A 603 -5.68 22.09 -17.93
CA ALA A 603 -6.75 22.76 -17.21
C ALA A 603 -6.52 22.85 -15.70
N LEU A 604 -5.80 21.91 -15.10
CA LEU A 604 -5.52 21.89 -13.68
C LEU A 604 -4.64 23.07 -13.24
N PHE A 605 -3.57 23.36 -13.95
CA PHE A 605 -2.58 24.34 -13.51
C PHE A 605 -2.47 25.61 -14.38
N THR A 606 -3.19 25.69 -15.51
CA THR A 606 -3.23 26.92 -16.32
C THR A 606 -3.52 28.19 -15.50
N PRO A 607 -4.45 28.17 -14.51
CA PRO A 607 -4.71 29.34 -13.66
C PRO A 607 -3.49 29.79 -12.84
N GLU A 608 -2.53 28.93 -12.58
CA GLU A 608 -1.33 29.20 -11.77
C GLU A 608 -0.17 29.77 -12.61
N MET A 609 -0.20 29.55 -13.92
CA MET A 609 0.88 29.96 -14.82
C MET A 609 1.15 31.47 -14.90
N PRO A 610 0.19 32.38 -14.76
CA PRO A 610 0.50 33.81 -14.67
C PRO A 610 1.45 34.17 -13.52
N ALA A 611 1.30 33.55 -12.35
CA ALA A 611 2.17 33.75 -11.20
C ALA A 611 3.54 33.12 -11.43
N GLN A 612 3.61 31.92 -12.02
CA GLN A 612 4.83 31.24 -12.47
C GLN A 612 5.63 32.15 -13.44
N CYS A 613 4.97 32.64 -14.47
CA CYS A 613 5.60 33.52 -15.46
C CYS A 613 6.13 34.82 -14.83
N ALA A 614 5.36 35.43 -13.93
CA ALA A 614 5.78 36.65 -13.22
C ALA A 614 6.98 36.38 -12.30
N ARG A 615 7.00 35.26 -11.59
CA ARG A 615 8.07 34.88 -10.65
C ARG A 615 9.40 34.67 -11.39
N TRP A 616 9.38 34.01 -12.54
CA TRP A 616 10.56 33.52 -13.23
C TRP A 616 10.90 34.33 -14.51
N GLY A 617 10.20 35.46 -14.76
CA GLY A 617 10.57 36.44 -15.76
C GLY A 617 10.25 36.04 -17.21
N THR A 618 9.12 35.36 -17.43
CA THR A 618 8.60 35.00 -18.75
C THR A 618 7.17 35.52 -18.97
N SER A 619 6.48 35.08 -20.02
CA SER A 619 5.11 35.48 -20.34
C SER A 619 4.21 34.27 -20.63
N MET A 620 2.90 34.45 -20.45
CA MET A 620 1.90 33.46 -20.85
C MET A 620 2.04 33.07 -22.32
N ALA A 621 2.26 34.04 -23.23
CA ALA A 621 2.42 33.76 -24.66
C ALA A 621 3.63 32.86 -24.96
N ALA A 622 4.71 32.95 -24.18
CA ALA A 622 5.86 32.06 -24.34
C ALA A 622 5.53 30.64 -23.94
N TRP A 623 4.87 30.44 -22.79
CA TRP A 623 4.39 29.13 -22.33
C TRP A 623 3.35 28.53 -23.28
N GLU A 624 2.32 29.30 -23.68
CA GLU A 624 1.29 28.87 -24.63
C GLU A 624 1.90 28.46 -25.98
N GLY A 625 3.00 29.14 -26.40
CA GLY A 625 3.77 28.72 -27.57
C GLY A 625 4.38 27.34 -27.43
N GLY A 626 4.93 27.01 -26.25
CA GLY A 626 5.45 25.68 -25.94
C GLY A 626 4.36 24.60 -25.95
N VAL A 627 3.24 24.89 -25.33
CA VAL A 627 2.06 24.01 -25.35
C VAL A 627 1.54 23.78 -26.77
N GLN A 628 1.50 24.83 -27.60
CA GLN A 628 1.06 24.73 -29.00
C GLN A 628 2.01 23.86 -29.82
N GLN A 629 3.34 24.01 -29.62
CA GLN A 629 4.31 23.14 -30.28
C GLN A 629 4.13 21.67 -29.92
N LEU A 630 3.88 21.35 -28.63
CA LEU A 630 3.57 19.99 -28.19
C LEU A 630 2.30 19.46 -28.89
N ARG A 631 1.26 20.28 -28.96
CA ARG A 631 -0.01 19.94 -29.61
C ARG A 631 0.17 19.67 -31.09
N ASP A 632 0.87 20.55 -31.82
CA ASP A 632 1.15 20.40 -33.25
C ASP A 632 1.93 19.10 -33.52
N PHE A 633 2.88 18.76 -32.64
CA PHE A 633 3.61 17.50 -32.77
C PHE A 633 2.70 16.27 -32.58
N ILE A 634 1.84 16.26 -31.56
CA ILE A 634 0.89 15.18 -31.30
C ILE A 634 -0.04 15.00 -32.51
N GLU A 635 -0.61 16.10 -33.04
CA GLU A 635 -1.52 16.05 -34.19
C GLU A 635 -0.83 15.53 -35.45
N ALA A 636 0.41 15.94 -35.68
CA ALA A 636 1.21 15.41 -36.79
C ALA A 636 1.51 13.91 -36.58
N ARG A 637 1.93 13.51 -35.36
CA ARG A 637 2.36 12.14 -35.01
C ARG A 637 1.26 11.11 -35.21
N CYS A 638 0.02 11.40 -34.77
CA CYS A 638 -1.11 10.48 -34.98
C CYS A 638 -1.37 10.16 -36.48
N VAL A 639 -1.00 11.07 -37.41
CA VAL A 639 -1.19 10.86 -38.84
C VAL A 639 0.00 10.14 -39.45
N THR A 640 1.21 10.59 -39.14
CA THR A 640 2.45 10.06 -39.75
C THR A 640 2.76 8.65 -39.33
N THR A 641 2.44 8.27 -38.07
CA THR A 641 2.64 6.91 -37.58
C THR A 641 1.86 5.87 -38.39
N GLN A 642 0.70 6.23 -38.96
CA GLN A 642 -0.10 5.30 -39.77
C GLN A 642 0.67 4.79 -41.00
N GLN A 643 1.36 5.67 -41.73
CA GLN A 643 2.21 5.27 -42.84
C GLN A 643 3.47 4.57 -42.35
N GLY A 644 4.08 5.07 -41.26
CA GLY A 644 5.23 4.43 -40.63
C GLY A 644 4.99 2.96 -40.28
N MET A 645 3.80 2.61 -39.76
CA MET A 645 3.43 1.21 -39.47
C MET A 645 3.44 0.37 -40.75
N VAL A 646 2.88 0.88 -41.88
CA VAL A 646 2.90 0.17 -43.16
C VAL A 646 4.33 -0.06 -43.64
N ASP A 647 5.18 0.97 -43.58
CA ASP A 647 6.54 0.91 -44.11
C ASP A 647 7.46 0.05 -43.23
N CYS A 648 7.26 0.07 -41.92
CA CYS A 648 8.05 -0.70 -40.96
C CYS A 648 7.78 -2.21 -40.99
N TYR A 649 6.51 -2.60 -41.12
CA TYR A 649 6.08 -3.99 -40.86
C TYR A 649 5.45 -4.66 -42.09
N ASP A 650 5.65 -4.05 -43.28
CA ASP A 650 5.12 -4.55 -44.55
C ASP A 650 3.61 -4.83 -44.48
N LEU A 651 2.87 -3.89 -43.86
CA LEU A 651 1.43 -4.03 -43.66
C LEU A 651 0.64 -3.50 -44.88
N GLU A 652 -0.56 -4.01 -45.05
CA GLU A 652 -1.53 -3.49 -46.01
C GLU A 652 -2.52 -2.55 -45.33
N GLY A 653 -2.90 -1.47 -45.98
CA GLY A 653 -3.87 -0.52 -45.39
C GLY A 653 -3.27 0.85 -45.11
N PRO A 654 -3.67 1.57 -44.04
CA PRO A 654 -4.71 1.18 -43.05
C PRO A 654 -6.13 1.11 -43.64
N PHE A 655 -6.95 0.25 -43.08
CA PHE A 655 -8.35 0.08 -43.44
C PHE A 655 -9.26 0.65 -42.31
N ASN A 656 -10.28 1.43 -42.72
CA ASN A 656 -11.31 1.86 -41.77
C ASN A 656 -12.24 0.69 -41.48
N VAL A 657 -12.33 0.31 -40.18
CA VAL A 657 -13.21 -0.75 -39.71
C VAL A 657 -14.17 -0.21 -38.67
N VAL A 658 -15.44 -0.53 -38.82
CA VAL A 658 -16.48 -0.20 -37.85
C VAL A 658 -16.79 -1.44 -37.03
N LEU A 659 -16.65 -1.35 -35.70
CA LEU A 659 -17.06 -2.41 -34.78
C LEU A 659 -18.42 -2.03 -34.17
N GLN A 660 -19.33 -2.99 -34.07
CA GLN A 660 -20.68 -2.83 -33.53
C GLN A 660 -21.04 -4.00 -32.62
N VAL A 661 -21.92 -3.75 -31.67
CA VAL A 661 -22.46 -4.75 -30.74
C VAL A 661 -23.99 -4.70 -30.84
N GLU A 662 -24.61 -5.83 -31.08
CA GLU A 662 -26.06 -5.98 -31.19
C GLU A 662 -26.60 -7.11 -30.28
N PRO A 663 -27.62 -6.86 -29.45
CA PRO A 663 -28.20 -5.54 -29.14
C PRO A 663 -27.21 -4.63 -28.38
N PRO A 664 -27.41 -3.30 -28.39
CA PRO A 664 -26.53 -2.38 -27.61
C PRO A 664 -26.41 -2.80 -26.15
N LEU A 665 -25.20 -2.71 -25.57
CA LEU A 665 -24.89 -3.06 -24.18
C LEU A 665 -24.97 -4.57 -23.84
N SER A 666 -25.11 -5.45 -24.83
CA SER A 666 -25.15 -6.90 -24.60
C SER A 666 -23.78 -7.58 -24.51
N GLY A 667 -22.73 -6.89 -24.92
CA GLY A 667 -21.38 -7.40 -24.92
C GLY A 667 -20.34 -6.36 -25.27
N LYS A 668 -19.10 -6.82 -25.42
CA LYS A 668 -17.94 -6.04 -25.87
C LYS A 668 -17.17 -6.81 -26.92
N ILE A 669 -16.38 -6.11 -27.71
CA ILE A 669 -15.43 -6.69 -28.64
C ILE A 669 -14.03 -6.39 -28.14
N ARG A 670 -13.23 -7.43 -27.95
CA ARG A 670 -11.79 -7.32 -27.79
C ARG A 670 -11.13 -7.57 -29.14
N VAL A 671 -10.22 -6.69 -29.54
CA VAL A 671 -9.35 -6.88 -30.69
C VAL A 671 -7.93 -6.95 -30.16
N ASN A 672 -7.27 -8.06 -30.42
CA ASN A 672 -5.92 -8.38 -29.93
C ASN A 672 -5.75 -8.09 -28.42
N SER A 673 -5.14 -6.96 -28.07
CA SER A 673 -4.85 -6.61 -26.67
C SER A 673 -5.88 -5.66 -26.03
N GLU A 674 -6.79 -5.06 -26.82
CA GLU A 674 -7.68 -3.99 -26.35
C GLU A 674 -9.15 -4.36 -26.41
N THR A 675 -9.90 -3.99 -25.37
CA THR A 675 -11.36 -4.12 -25.31
C THR A 675 -12.02 -2.77 -25.53
N TYR A 676 -12.83 -2.64 -26.55
CA TYR A 676 -13.48 -1.38 -26.88
C TYR A 676 -14.74 -1.18 -26.04
N PRO A 677 -14.87 -0.04 -25.32
CA PRO A 677 -15.97 0.16 -24.37
C PRO A 677 -17.24 0.76 -24.98
N THR A 678 -17.17 1.37 -26.17
CA THR A 678 -18.28 2.10 -26.81
C THR A 678 -18.46 1.72 -28.26
N TYR A 679 -19.71 1.62 -28.70
CA TYR A 679 -20.10 1.24 -30.06
C TYR A 679 -21.14 2.19 -30.65
N PRO A 680 -21.15 2.45 -31.99
CA PRO A 680 -20.15 1.95 -32.93
C PRO A 680 -18.78 2.56 -32.69
N PHE A 681 -17.73 1.75 -32.79
CA PHE A 681 -16.35 2.20 -32.79
C PHE A 681 -15.77 2.16 -34.19
N THR A 682 -15.02 3.20 -34.57
CA THR A 682 -14.32 3.23 -35.88
C THR A 682 -12.82 3.31 -35.59
N GLY A 683 -12.07 2.34 -36.10
CA GLY A 683 -10.61 2.26 -35.95
C GLY A 683 -9.91 1.98 -37.29
N LEU A 684 -8.57 2.14 -37.22
CA LEU A 684 -7.67 1.82 -38.34
C LEU A 684 -7.00 0.47 -38.07
N PHE A 685 -7.27 -0.50 -38.94
CA PHE A 685 -6.68 -1.82 -38.84
C PHE A 685 -5.90 -2.15 -40.12
N TYR A 686 -5.03 -3.12 -40.01
CA TYR A 686 -4.07 -3.41 -41.09
C TYR A 686 -4.14 -4.87 -41.53
N GLY A 687 -3.85 -5.10 -42.82
CA GLY A 687 -3.59 -6.42 -43.37
C GLY A 687 -2.13 -6.80 -43.29
N GLY A 688 -1.80 -7.99 -43.78
CA GLY A 688 -0.43 -8.53 -43.66
C GLY A 688 -0.14 -9.20 -42.32
N ILE A 689 -0.97 -8.95 -41.31
CA ILE A 689 -0.81 -9.51 -39.95
C ILE A 689 -2.11 -10.17 -39.50
N ASP A 690 -1.99 -11.18 -38.61
CA ASP A 690 -3.15 -11.85 -38.02
C ASP A 690 -3.78 -10.97 -36.95
N THR A 691 -5.08 -10.74 -37.05
CA THR A 691 -5.89 -10.03 -36.07
C THR A 691 -6.77 -11.04 -35.34
N GLN A 692 -6.72 -11.03 -34.01
CA GLN A 692 -7.61 -11.83 -33.18
C GLN A 692 -8.75 -10.95 -32.67
N MET A 693 -9.97 -11.46 -32.76
CA MET A 693 -11.14 -10.77 -32.18
C MET A 693 -11.92 -11.70 -31.28
N GLU A 694 -12.44 -11.16 -30.18
CA GLU A 694 -13.27 -11.90 -29.26
C GLU A 694 -14.53 -11.11 -28.90
N GLY A 695 -15.68 -11.76 -29.05
CA GLY A 695 -16.97 -11.27 -28.56
C GLY A 695 -17.16 -11.67 -27.09
N ILE A 696 -17.12 -10.71 -26.19
CA ILE A 696 -17.24 -10.90 -24.75
C ILE A 696 -18.65 -10.51 -24.32
N ALA A 697 -19.44 -11.48 -23.90
CA ALA A 697 -20.82 -11.23 -23.45
C ALA A 697 -20.85 -10.51 -22.08
N GLU A 698 -21.75 -9.54 -21.93
CA GLU A 698 -22.04 -8.97 -20.62
C GLU A 698 -22.83 -9.99 -19.77
N PRO A 699 -22.78 -9.86 -18.43
CA PRO A 699 -23.50 -10.77 -17.53
C PRO A 699 -24.98 -10.91 -17.94
N GLY A 700 -25.40 -12.14 -18.11
CA GLY A 700 -26.76 -12.47 -18.54
C GLY A 700 -26.97 -12.51 -20.05
N TRP A 701 -25.92 -12.38 -20.84
CA TRP A 701 -25.95 -12.54 -22.29
C TRP A 701 -25.04 -13.70 -22.72
N GLY A 702 -25.27 -14.23 -23.92
CA GLY A 702 -24.39 -15.20 -24.57
C GLY A 702 -23.98 -14.69 -25.94
N PHE A 703 -22.73 -14.95 -26.35
CA PHE A 703 -22.33 -14.68 -27.73
C PHE A 703 -23.16 -15.54 -28.70
N ASP A 704 -23.57 -14.96 -29.82
CA ASP A 704 -24.37 -15.67 -30.83
C ASP A 704 -23.56 -15.88 -32.10
N HIS A 705 -23.18 -14.81 -32.79
CA HIS A 705 -22.38 -14.89 -34.00
C HIS A 705 -21.78 -13.54 -34.40
N TRP A 706 -20.86 -13.58 -35.33
CA TRP A 706 -20.35 -12.42 -36.05
C TRP A 706 -21.08 -12.19 -37.35
N GLU A 707 -21.26 -10.94 -37.75
CA GLU A 707 -21.64 -10.53 -39.09
C GLU A 707 -20.59 -9.55 -39.62
N THR A 708 -20.16 -9.72 -40.87
CA THR A 708 -19.16 -8.89 -41.54
C THR A 708 -19.63 -8.52 -42.93
N SER A 709 -19.19 -7.37 -43.45
CA SER A 709 -19.51 -6.95 -44.78
C SER A 709 -18.57 -7.55 -45.84
N ASN A 710 -17.29 -7.77 -45.51
CA ASN A 710 -16.26 -8.10 -46.50
C ASN A 710 -15.33 -9.27 -46.09
N HIS A 711 -15.31 -9.70 -44.84
CA HIS A 711 -14.40 -10.75 -44.34
C HIS A 711 -15.15 -12.00 -43.88
N VAL A 712 -14.45 -13.12 -43.91
CA VAL A 712 -14.87 -14.37 -43.27
C VAL A 712 -13.95 -14.63 -42.10
N LEU A 713 -14.52 -14.77 -40.91
CA LEU A 713 -13.77 -14.97 -39.68
C LEU A 713 -13.58 -16.48 -39.44
N LEU A 714 -12.40 -16.85 -38.91
CA LEU A 714 -12.03 -18.24 -38.67
C LEU A 714 -11.93 -18.51 -37.14
N PRO A 715 -12.25 -19.71 -36.61
CA PRO A 715 -12.64 -20.90 -37.41
C PRO A 715 -14.04 -20.84 -37.99
N THR A 716 -15.01 -20.19 -37.31
CA THR A 716 -16.38 -19.96 -37.84
C THR A 716 -16.95 -18.65 -37.34
N MET A 717 -18.00 -18.16 -38.03
CA MET A 717 -18.73 -16.94 -37.61
C MET A 717 -19.48 -17.10 -36.25
N GLN A 718 -19.63 -18.32 -35.76
CA GLN A 718 -20.30 -18.65 -34.48
C GLN A 718 -19.34 -18.77 -33.31
N ASP A 719 -18.05 -18.80 -33.56
CA ASP A 719 -17.06 -18.82 -32.47
C ASP A 719 -16.87 -17.42 -31.93
N SER A 720 -16.90 -17.26 -30.60
CA SER A 720 -16.68 -15.96 -29.94
C SER A 720 -15.26 -15.43 -30.15
N LEU A 721 -14.29 -16.35 -30.30
CA LEU A 721 -12.88 -16.04 -30.55
C LEU A 721 -12.55 -16.42 -32.00
N VAL A 722 -12.12 -15.44 -32.77
CA VAL A 722 -11.83 -15.60 -34.22
C VAL A 722 -10.49 -14.97 -34.57
N THR A 723 -9.85 -15.47 -35.63
CA THR A 723 -8.60 -14.94 -36.16
C THR A 723 -8.72 -14.79 -37.66
N PHE A 724 -8.27 -13.67 -38.21
CA PHE A 724 -8.32 -13.40 -39.66
C PHE A 724 -7.34 -12.27 -40.01
N ARG A 725 -7.22 -11.94 -41.30
CA ARG A 725 -6.42 -10.79 -41.79
C ARG A 725 -7.34 -9.81 -42.51
N PHE A 726 -7.16 -8.53 -42.21
CA PHE A 726 -7.85 -7.49 -42.98
C PHE A 726 -7.29 -7.39 -44.39
N THR A 727 -8.17 -7.19 -45.38
CA THR A 727 -7.82 -6.96 -46.79
C THR A 727 -8.50 -5.74 -47.37
N THR A 728 -9.45 -5.16 -46.63
CA THR A 728 -10.24 -3.98 -47.06
C THR A 728 -10.98 -3.43 -45.83
N THR A 729 -11.68 -2.32 -46.01
CA THR A 729 -12.62 -1.76 -45.05
C THR A 729 -13.76 -2.73 -44.73
N ASP A 730 -14.26 -2.72 -43.50
CA ASP A 730 -15.36 -3.58 -43.09
C ASP A 730 -16.23 -2.92 -41.98
N THR A 731 -17.42 -3.52 -41.83
CA THR A 731 -18.26 -3.35 -40.64
C THR A 731 -18.42 -4.72 -40.01
N ILE A 732 -17.96 -4.88 -38.79
CA ILE A 732 -17.97 -6.13 -38.03
C ILE A 732 -18.92 -5.96 -36.86
N ILE A 733 -19.92 -6.81 -36.78
CA ILE A 733 -20.96 -6.79 -35.76
C ILE A 733 -20.88 -8.06 -34.93
N ALA A 734 -20.71 -7.90 -33.61
CA ALA A 734 -20.87 -8.98 -32.66
C ALA A 734 -22.33 -9.05 -32.22
N TYR A 735 -23.01 -10.15 -32.53
CA TYR A 735 -24.36 -10.39 -32.03
C TYR A 735 -24.34 -11.20 -30.75
N PHE A 736 -25.16 -10.75 -29.81
CA PHE A 736 -25.34 -11.43 -28.52
C PHE A 736 -26.84 -11.79 -28.39
N ARG A 737 -27.11 -12.95 -27.83
CA ARG A 737 -28.46 -13.42 -27.54
C ARG A 737 -28.76 -13.35 -26.06
N PRO A 738 -30.02 -13.09 -25.67
CA PRO A 738 -30.43 -13.29 -24.29
C PRO A 738 -30.09 -14.70 -23.86
N PRO A 739 -29.73 -14.93 -22.60
CA PRO A 739 -29.41 -16.26 -22.10
C PRO A 739 -30.65 -17.15 -22.23
N ILE A 740 -30.42 -18.40 -22.65
CA ILE A 740 -31.43 -19.43 -22.52
C ILE A 740 -31.75 -19.53 -21.04
N GLN A 741 -33.03 -19.45 -20.71
CA GLN A 741 -33.48 -19.55 -19.34
C GLN A 741 -33.69 -21.01 -18.95
N HIS A 742 -33.11 -21.44 -17.87
CA HIS A 742 -33.28 -22.76 -17.30
C HIS A 742 -34.05 -22.67 -15.99
N GLU A 743 -34.98 -23.59 -15.77
CA GLU A 743 -35.66 -23.72 -14.50
C GLU A 743 -34.79 -24.52 -13.52
N VAL A 744 -34.58 -23.98 -12.35
CA VAL A 744 -33.88 -24.64 -11.23
C VAL A 744 -34.83 -24.85 -10.09
N VAL A 745 -34.92 -26.10 -9.64
CA VAL A 745 -35.74 -26.49 -8.48
C VAL A 745 -34.85 -26.48 -7.22
N LEU A 746 -35.23 -25.71 -6.24
CA LEU A 746 -34.55 -25.66 -4.92
C LEU A 746 -35.31 -26.50 -3.93
N MET A 747 -34.62 -27.34 -3.16
CA MET A 747 -35.20 -28.25 -2.17
C MET A 747 -34.33 -28.31 -0.91
N THR A 748 -34.97 -28.67 0.21
CA THR A 748 -34.29 -29.12 1.43
C THR A 748 -34.75 -30.50 1.81
N ASP A 749 -33.87 -31.32 2.36
CA ASP A 749 -34.17 -32.63 2.90
C ASP A 749 -33.62 -32.73 4.33
N PRO A 750 -34.50 -32.77 5.39
CA PRO A 750 -35.95 -32.73 5.36
C PRO A 750 -36.55 -31.41 4.81
N PRO A 751 -37.81 -31.42 4.35
CA PRO A 751 -38.41 -30.22 3.75
C PRO A 751 -38.52 -29.03 4.73
N ASN A 752 -38.20 -27.82 4.24
CA ASN A 752 -38.32 -26.54 4.96
C ASN A 752 -37.49 -26.45 6.23
N THR A 753 -36.30 -27.07 6.23
CA THR A 753 -35.35 -27.08 7.36
C THR A 753 -34.21 -26.09 7.23
N ALA A 754 -34.17 -25.30 6.16
CA ALA A 754 -33.20 -24.24 5.94
C ALA A 754 -33.81 -23.11 5.11
N ILE A 755 -33.09 -22.00 5.03
CA ILE A 755 -33.24 -20.93 4.02
C ILE A 755 -32.14 -21.15 2.99
N ILE A 756 -32.48 -21.19 1.71
CA ILE A 756 -31.53 -21.20 0.60
C ILE A 756 -31.45 -19.79 0.02
N SER A 757 -30.26 -19.20 0.00
CA SER A 757 -29.95 -18.01 -0.78
C SER A 757 -29.49 -18.45 -2.16
N PHE A 758 -30.17 -18.00 -3.18
CA PHE A 758 -29.89 -18.36 -4.57
C PHE A 758 -29.90 -17.10 -5.43
N ASN A 759 -28.76 -16.77 -5.99
CA ASN A 759 -28.55 -15.51 -6.73
C ASN A 759 -29.00 -14.27 -5.93
N GLY A 760 -28.70 -14.23 -4.64
CA GLY A 760 -29.06 -13.15 -3.73
C GLY A 760 -30.52 -13.13 -3.26
N GLN A 761 -31.38 -13.99 -3.82
CA GLN A 761 -32.76 -14.14 -3.37
C GLN A 761 -32.89 -15.27 -2.33
N GLN A 762 -33.64 -15.04 -1.26
CA GLN A 762 -33.85 -16.03 -0.21
C GLN A 762 -35.15 -16.84 -0.42
N TYR A 763 -35.04 -18.17 -0.26
CA TYR A 763 -36.14 -19.12 -0.35
C TYR A 763 -36.24 -19.88 0.96
N ALA A 764 -37.42 -19.87 1.59
CA ALA A 764 -37.67 -20.49 2.89
C ALA A 764 -38.73 -21.61 2.85
N SER A 765 -39.40 -21.81 1.73
CA SER A 765 -40.39 -22.91 1.54
C SER A 765 -40.04 -23.68 0.25
N PHE A 766 -40.17 -25.01 0.32
CA PHE A 766 -39.68 -25.90 -0.72
C PHE A 766 -40.71 -26.95 -1.12
N PRO A 767 -40.78 -27.37 -2.41
CA PRO A 767 -39.88 -26.97 -3.47
C PRO A 767 -40.12 -25.51 -3.92
N SER A 768 -39.04 -24.80 -4.23
CA SER A 768 -39.09 -23.49 -4.89
C SER A 768 -38.49 -23.55 -6.29
N PHE A 769 -38.91 -22.63 -7.16
CA PHE A 769 -38.51 -22.59 -8.55
C PHE A 769 -37.81 -21.26 -8.84
N ALA A 770 -36.63 -21.33 -9.45
CA ALA A 770 -35.87 -20.18 -9.90
C ALA A 770 -35.59 -20.29 -11.40
N SER A 771 -35.52 -19.16 -12.09
CA SER A 771 -35.07 -19.12 -13.49
C SER A 771 -33.69 -18.49 -13.57
N VAL A 772 -32.77 -19.13 -14.27
CA VAL A 772 -31.37 -18.69 -14.42
C VAL A 772 -30.98 -18.69 -15.89
N GLY A 773 -30.13 -17.75 -16.26
CA GLY A 773 -29.51 -17.73 -17.58
C GLY A 773 -28.50 -18.87 -17.77
N GLU A 774 -28.36 -19.36 -18.99
CA GLU A 774 -27.33 -20.33 -19.37
C GLU A 774 -25.94 -19.73 -19.18
N ASP A 775 -25.04 -20.50 -18.56
CA ASP A 775 -23.63 -20.14 -18.30
C ASP A 775 -23.39 -18.88 -17.42
N VAL A 776 -24.42 -18.42 -16.72
CA VAL A 776 -24.31 -17.33 -15.73
C VAL A 776 -23.85 -17.90 -14.40
N PRO A 777 -22.81 -17.34 -13.73
CA PRO A 777 -22.42 -17.79 -12.40
C PRO A 777 -23.49 -17.39 -11.38
N ILE A 778 -24.00 -18.35 -10.65
CA ILE A 778 -25.03 -18.20 -9.62
C ILE A 778 -24.43 -18.56 -8.27
N ALA A 779 -24.42 -17.62 -7.34
CA ALA A 779 -24.03 -17.85 -5.97
C ALA A 779 -25.15 -18.57 -5.21
N VAL A 780 -24.81 -19.63 -4.51
CA VAL A 780 -25.71 -20.46 -3.70
C VAL A 780 -25.18 -20.56 -2.29
N ASP A 781 -26.05 -20.35 -1.30
CA ASP A 781 -25.73 -20.51 0.12
C ASP A 781 -26.92 -21.09 0.87
N VAL A 782 -26.66 -21.79 1.99
CA VAL A 782 -27.70 -22.38 2.85
C VAL A 782 -27.52 -21.97 4.29
N THR A 783 -28.59 -21.42 4.86
CA THR A 783 -28.69 -21.13 6.30
C THR A 783 -29.67 -22.12 6.96
N PRO A 784 -29.16 -23.09 7.75
CA PRO A 784 -30.03 -24.01 8.48
C PRO A 784 -30.96 -23.27 9.43
N ASN A 785 -32.21 -23.75 9.53
CA ASN A 785 -33.14 -23.33 10.57
C ASN A 785 -32.63 -23.80 11.93
N ALA A 786 -33.20 -23.24 13.01
CA ALA A 786 -32.86 -23.63 14.38
C ALA A 786 -32.96 -25.17 14.55
N PHE A 787 -31.98 -25.75 15.21
CA PHE A 787 -31.85 -27.17 15.53
C PHE A 787 -31.49 -28.14 14.39
N PHE A 788 -31.09 -27.58 13.25
CA PHE A 788 -30.58 -28.37 12.12
C PHE A 788 -29.15 -28.00 11.79
N ASP A 789 -28.39 -29.00 11.35
CA ASP A 789 -27.05 -28.83 10.79
C ASP A 789 -27.10 -29.16 9.31
N PHE A 790 -26.41 -28.31 8.49
CA PHE A 790 -26.18 -28.61 7.10
C PHE A 790 -25.17 -29.78 6.97
N VAL A 791 -25.41 -30.67 6.02
CA VAL A 791 -24.57 -31.86 5.80
C VAL A 791 -23.85 -31.73 4.43
N TYR A 792 -24.63 -31.63 3.36
CA TYR A 792 -24.06 -31.50 2.00
C TYR A 792 -25.13 -31.04 1.00
N TRP A 793 -24.63 -30.57 -0.14
CA TRP A 793 -25.46 -30.30 -1.32
C TRP A 793 -25.51 -31.48 -2.27
N GLU A 794 -26.68 -31.76 -2.84
CA GLU A 794 -26.86 -32.62 -3.99
C GLU A 794 -27.29 -31.78 -5.18
N VAL A 795 -26.45 -31.76 -6.24
CA VAL A 795 -26.73 -31.12 -7.53
C VAL A 795 -26.93 -32.23 -8.56
N LYS A 796 -28.06 -32.24 -9.26
CA LYS A 796 -28.45 -33.41 -10.07
C LYS A 796 -27.80 -33.47 -11.45
N GLN A 797 -27.58 -32.34 -12.12
CA GLN A 797 -27.14 -32.32 -13.52
C GLN A 797 -25.91 -31.44 -13.77
N ASN A 798 -25.84 -30.24 -13.21
CA ASN A 798 -24.73 -29.33 -13.42
C ASN A 798 -23.62 -29.54 -12.35
N GLN A 799 -22.42 -28.98 -12.63
CA GLN A 799 -21.29 -29.11 -11.72
C GLN A 799 -21.04 -27.77 -11.00
N PRO A 800 -20.99 -27.74 -9.67
CA PRO A 800 -20.55 -26.56 -8.94
C PRO A 800 -19.03 -26.30 -9.17
N ASN A 801 -18.59 -25.08 -8.88
CA ASN A 801 -17.19 -24.69 -8.96
C ASN A 801 -16.29 -25.34 -7.86
N THR A 802 -16.91 -26.08 -6.94
CA THR A 802 -16.22 -26.83 -5.88
C THR A 802 -16.51 -28.32 -6.00
N ASN A 803 -15.51 -29.15 -5.70
CA ASN A 803 -15.69 -30.61 -5.55
C ASN A 803 -16.12 -30.99 -4.13
N ASP A 804 -16.20 -30.03 -3.20
CA ASP A 804 -16.59 -30.24 -1.82
C ASP A 804 -18.06 -29.87 -1.61
N SER A 805 -18.93 -30.87 -1.71
CA SER A 805 -20.36 -30.71 -1.50
C SER A 805 -20.75 -30.37 -0.04
N THR A 806 -19.79 -30.42 0.91
CA THR A 806 -20.04 -30.10 2.32
C THR A 806 -19.88 -28.63 2.63
N LYS A 807 -19.39 -27.81 1.69
CA LYS A 807 -19.40 -26.36 1.81
C LYS A 807 -20.81 -25.81 1.75
N ARG A 808 -21.12 -24.82 2.59
CA ARG A 808 -22.44 -24.19 2.62
C ARG A 808 -22.69 -23.32 1.40
N ASP A 809 -21.65 -22.66 0.92
CA ASP A 809 -21.64 -21.70 -0.17
C ASP A 809 -20.77 -22.19 -1.33
N PHE A 810 -21.23 -21.93 -2.55
CA PHE A 810 -20.51 -22.20 -3.77
C PHE A 810 -21.11 -21.41 -4.96
N ASP A 811 -20.36 -21.31 -6.05
CA ASP A 811 -20.88 -20.83 -7.32
C ASP A 811 -21.16 -22.00 -8.28
N ILE A 812 -22.21 -21.86 -9.08
CA ILE A 812 -22.59 -22.85 -10.09
C ILE A 812 -23.03 -22.17 -11.37
N ARG A 813 -22.75 -22.81 -12.51
CA ARG A 813 -23.27 -22.40 -13.82
C ARG A 813 -24.22 -23.47 -14.34
N PHE A 814 -25.31 -23.02 -14.97
CA PHE A 814 -26.34 -23.92 -15.49
C PHE A 814 -26.28 -23.97 -17.01
N PHE A 815 -26.22 -25.18 -17.55
CA PHE A 815 -26.29 -25.50 -18.99
C PHE A 815 -27.55 -26.30 -19.31
N GLY A 816 -28.48 -26.35 -18.40
CA GLY A 816 -29.76 -27.04 -18.50
C GLY A 816 -30.55 -26.93 -17.19
N PRO A 817 -31.81 -27.36 -17.16
CA PRO A 817 -32.59 -27.36 -15.93
C PRO A 817 -31.97 -28.29 -14.88
N ASP A 818 -32.08 -27.95 -13.57
CA ASP A 818 -31.48 -28.73 -12.51
C ASP A 818 -32.33 -28.73 -11.24
N THR A 819 -31.92 -29.57 -10.30
CA THR A 819 -32.48 -29.61 -8.92
C THR A 819 -31.32 -29.58 -7.94
N LEU A 820 -31.35 -28.58 -7.05
CA LEU A 820 -30.43 -28.43 -5.93
C LEU A 820 -31.13 -28.83 -4.64
N ILE A 821 -30.52 -29.76 -3.89
CA ILE A 821 -31.05 -30.24 -2.63
C ILE A 821 -30.03 -30.00 -1.53
N ALA A 822 -30.39 -29.16 -0.57
CA ALA A 822 -29.63 -29.05 0.68
C ALA A 822 -30.05 -30.16 1.65
N HIS A 823 -29.11 -31.04 1.97
CA HIS A 823 -29.35 -32.12 2.96
C HIS A 823 -28.95 -31.63 4.34
N LEU A 824 -29.91 -31.75 5.27
CA LEU A 824 -29.76 -31.36 6.66
C LEU A 824 -30.04 -32.52 7.60
N LYS A 825 -29.46 -32.49 8.75
CA LYS A 825 -29.76 -33.45 9.84
C LYS A 825 -30.19 -32.70 11.10
N PRO A 826 -31.13 -33.29 11.89
CA PRO A 826 -31.43 -32.74 13.21
C PRO A 826 -30.19 -32.74 14.11
N GLN A 827 -30.01 -31.71 14.90
CA GLN A 827 -29.02 -31.70 15.96
C GLN A 827 -29.38 -32.69 17.06
N GLU A 828 -28.41 -33.37 17.64
CA GLU A 828 -28.63 -34.25 18.77
C GLU A 828 -28.85 -33.41 20.04
N TYR A 829 -29.87 -33.78 20.80
CA TYR A 829 -30.15 -33.18 22.10
C TYR A 829 -29.02 -33.50 23.07
N GLY A 830 -28.53 -32.48 23.75
CA GLY A 830 -27.53 -32.59 24.80
C GLY A 830 -27.78 -31.54 25.88
N TYR A 831 -27.59 -31.90 27.11
CA TYR A 831 -27.63 -31.00 28.25
C TYR A 831 -26.51 -31.34 29.23
N TRP A 832 -25.72 -30.37 29.62
CA TRP A 832 -24.65 -30.52 30.58
C TRP A 832 -24.73 -29.40 31.64
N ALA A 833 -24.58 -29.77 32.89
CA ALA A 833 -24.57 -28.84 34.00
C ALA A 833 -23.29 -29.05 34.82
N PRO A 834 -22.46 -28.03 35.02
CA PRO A 834 -21.28 -28.09 35.88
C PRO A 834 -21.69 -28.53 37.30
N ASN A 835 -20.89 -29.33 37.97
CA ASN A 835 -21.17 -29.78 39.31
C ASN A 835 -20.58 -28.86 40.40
N ALA A 836 -19.84 -27.82 40.02
CA ALA A 836 -19.28 -26.83 40.94
C ALA A 836 -18.93 -25.54 40.17
N PHE A 837 -18.86 -24.41 40.90
CA PHE A 837 -18.35 -23.10 40.39
C PHE A 837 -17.77 -22.29 41.56
N THR A 838 -17.02 -21.26 41.24
CA THR A 838 -16.22 -20.47 42.19
C THR A 838 -16.53 -18.96 42.06
N PRO A 839 -17.67 -18.48 42.62
CA PRO A 839 -18.02 -17.05 42.53
C PRO A 839 -17.15 -16.20 43.46
N ASN A 840 -15.90 -15.95 43.07
CA ASN A 840 -14.91 -15.16 43.82
C ASN A 840 -14.53 -13.86 43.15
N GLY A 841 -15.06 -13.58 41.93
CA GLY A 841 -14.84 -12.35 41.19
C GLY A 841 -13.52 -12.29 40.43
N ASP A 842 -12.87 -13.44 40.16
CA ASP A 842 -11.60 -13.52 39.42
C ASP A 842 -11.80 -13.67 37.89
N GLY A 843 -13.04 -13.71 37.40
CA GLY A 843 -13.42 -13.86 36.00
C GLY A 843 -13.44 -15.32 35.52
N ILE A 844 -13.12 -16.32 36.36
CA ILE A 844 -13.07 -17.74 36.00
C ILE A 844 -14.09 -18.54 36.83
N ASN A 845 -15.08 -19.13 36.16
CA ASN A 845 -16.15 -19.92 36.78
C ASN A 845 -16.94 -19.16 37.89
N ASP A 846 -17.05 -17.84 37.78
CA ASP A 846 -17.82 -17.01 38.70
C ASP A 846 -19.33 -17.22 38.60
N VAL A 847 -19.80 -17.74 37.50
CA VAL A 847 -21.20 -17.97 37.21
C VAL A 847 -21.42 -19.45 36.89
N TRP A 848 -22.34 -20.09 37.55
CA TRP A 848 -22.79 -21.44 37.22
C TRP A 848 -23.85 -21.35 36.12
N GLN A 849 -23.51 -21.82 34.94
CA GLN A 849 -24.41 -21.86 33.81
C GLN A 849 -24.47 -23.27 33.23
N PRO A 850 -25.62 -23.92 33.23
CA PRO A 850 -25.76 -25.14 32.44
C PRO A 850 -25.80 -24.83 30.96
N TRP A 851 -25.30 -25.77 30.15
CA TRP A 851 -25.26 -25.63 28.71
C TRP A 851 -26.08 -26.75 28.06
N GLY A 852 -26.76 -26.42 26.95
CA GLY A 852 -27.50 -27.40 26.18
C GLY A 852 -27.79 -26.97 24.76
N ASN A 853 -27.93 -27.94 23.87
CA ASN A 853 -28.35 -27.75 22.49
C ASN A 853 -29.74 -28.35 22.22
N VAL A 854 -30.41 -27.86 21.18
CA VAL A 854 -31.76 -28.30 20.77
C VAL A 854 -32.82 -28.07 21.86
N ILE A 855 -32.69 -27.01 22.64
CA ILE A 855 -33.62 -26.62 23.72
C ILE A 855 -34.60 -25.57 23.18
N ASP A 856 -35.91 -25.79 23.46
CA ASP A 856 -36.93 -24.78 23.18
C ASP A 856 -36.85 -23.66 24.25
N LEU A 857 -36.36 -22.49 23.83
CA LEU A 857 -36.14 -21.37 24.73
C LEU A 857 -37.40 -20.82 25.39
N GLU A 858 -38.57 -21.00 24.79
CA GLU A 858 -39.83 -20.50 25.32
C GLU A 858 -40.36 -21.37 26.46
N THR A 859 -39.83 -22.58 26.64
CA THR A 859 -40.32 -23.56 27.60
C THR A 859 -39.24 -24.06 28.57
N PHE A 860 -38.12 -23.37 28.66
CA PHE A 860 -37.05 -23.66 29.61
C PHE A 860 -37.42 -23.08 30.99
N ASP A 861 -37.13 -23.86 32.03
CA ASP A 861 -37.30 -23.47 33.43
C ASP A 861 -36.23 -24.12 34.29
N LEU A 862 -35.48 -23.32 35.05
CA LEU A 862 -34.40 -23.75 35.93
C LEU A 862 -34.58 -23.18 37.33
N GLU A 863 -34.61 -24.04 38.30
CA GLU A 863 -34.70 -23.69 39.71
C GLU A 863 -33.53 -24.28 40.50
N ILE A 864 -32.91 -23.49 41.38
CA ILE A 864 -31.86 -23.93 42.28
C ILE A 864 -32.34 -23.83 43.74
N TYR A 865 -32.11 -24.85 44.53
CA TYR A 865 -32.60 -24.98 45.89
C TYR A 865 -31.47 -25.23 46.88
N ASP A 866 -31.62 -24.72 48.09
CA ASP A 866 -30.78 -25.12 49.22
C ASP A 866 -31.19 -26.51 49.76
N ARG A 867 -30.40 -27.02 50.70
CA ARG A 867 -30.67 -28.33 51.33
C ARG A 867 -31.99 -28.42 52.07
N TRP A 868 -32.67 -27.31 52.27
CA TRP A 868 -33.96 -27.27 52.99
C TRP A 868 -35.12 -27.02 52.02
N GLY A 869 -34.86 -26.98 50.72
CA GLY A 869 -35.85 -26.75 49.69
C GLY A 869 -36.24 -25.29 49.48
N LYS A 870 -35.47 -24.35 49.99
CA LYS A 870 -35.66 -22.93 49.71
C LYS A 870 -35.06 -22.60 48.35
N VAL A 871 -35.83 -21.90 47.52
CA VAL A 871 -35.36 -21.44 46.19
C VAL A 871 -34.27 -20.38 46.34
N MET A 872 -33.18 -20.58 45.67
CA MET A 872 -31.99 -19.73 45.68
C MET A 872 -31.86 -18.91 44.38
N HIS A 873 -32.24 -19.51 43.27
CA HIS A 873 -32.24 -18.88 41.94
C HIS A 873 -33.29 -19.51 41.05
N VAL A 874 -33.91 -18.70 40.18
CA VAL A 874 -34.90 -19.15 39.17
C VAL A 874 -34.66 -18.38 37.90
N THR A 875 -34.59 -19.07 36.79
CA THR A 875 -34.58 -18.47 35.48
C THR A 875 -35.32 -19.31 34.45
N ASN A 876 -35.94 -18.65 33.49
CA ASN A 876 -36.51 -19.27 32.29
C ASN A 876 -35.67 -18.94 31.02
N ASP A 877 -34.52 -18.33 31.21
CA ASP A 877 -33.55 -18.05 30.15
C ASP A 877 -32.36 -19.04 30.29
N PRO A 878 -32.16 -19.97 29.35
CA PRO A 878 -31.04 -20.90 29.41
C PRO A 878 -29.67 -20.25 29.26
N THR A 879 -29.61 -18.97 28.88
CA THR A 879 -28.37 -18.20 28.81
C THR A 879 -28.06 -17.48 30.13
N GLU A 880 -28.98 -17.40 31.06
CA GLU A 880 -28.79 -16.82 32.37
C GLU A 880 -28.24 -17.83 33.37
N GLY A 881 -27.05 -17.50 33.91
CA GLY A 881 -26.40 -18.34 34.92
C GLY A 881 -26.62 -17.81 36.35
N TRP A 882 -26.37 -18.64 37.35
CA TRP A 882 -26.40 -18.25 38.75
C TRP A 882 -25.01 -17.79 39.23
N ASP A 883 -24.94 -16.56 39.68
CA ASP A 883 -23.72 -15.90 40.17
C ASP A 883 -23.35 -16.21 41.62
N GLY A 884 -24.04 -17.15 42.23
CA GLY A 884 -23.87 -17.51 43.65
C GLY A 884 -24.47 -16.48 44.62
N MET A 885 -25.30 -15.56 44.15
CA MET A 885 -26.02 -14.60 44.99
C MET A 885 -27.47 -15.03 45.24
N VAL A 886 -28.01 -14.62 46.41
CA VAL A 886 -29.44 -14.74 46.76
C VAL A 886 -29.92 -13.35 47.17
N GLY A 887 -30.52 -12.63 46.25
CA GLY A 887 -30.81 -11.22 46.42
C GLY A 887 -29.49 -10.41 46.49
N SER A 888 -29.26 -9.73 47.60
CA SER A 888 -28.03 -8.94 47.80
C SER A 888 -26.96 -9.64 48.65
N SER A 889 -27.17 -10.93 48.96
CA SER A 889 -26.26 -11.68 49.85
C SER A 889 -25.67 -12.90 49.15
N GLU A 890 -24.45 -13.25 49.47
CA GLU A 890 -23.79 -14.44 48.96
C GLU A 890 -24.45 -15.72 49.49
N ALA A 891 -24.61 -16.71 48.62
CA ALA A 891 -25.05 -18.04 49.01
C ALA A 891 -23.94 -18.72 49.87
N PRO A 892 -24.27 -19.39 50.98
CA PRO A 892 -23.29 -20.11 51.78
C PRO A 892 -22.53 -21.17 50.95
N LEU A 893 -21.28 -21.45 51.32
CA LEU A 893 -20.54 -22.56 50.73
C LEU A 893 -21.26 -23.88 50.94
N GLY A 894 -21.39 -24.72 49.92
CA GLY A 894 -22.04 -26.00 50.03
C GLY A 894 -22.70 -26.47 48.74
N VAL A 895 -23.45 -27.56 48.88
CA VAL A 895 -24.12 -28.19 47.75
C VAL A 895 -25.58 -27.72 47.70
N TYR A 896 -26.02 -27.37 46.52
CA TYR A 896 -27.36 -26.90 46.12
C TYR A 896 -27.95 -27.91 45.14
N ALA A 897 -29.22 -28.16 45.18
CA ALA A 897 -29.92 -28.99 44.22
C ALA A 897 -30.49 -28.09 43.12
N PHE A 898 -30.44 -28.52 41.87
CA PHE A 898 -31.15 -27.85 40.80
C PHE A 898 -32.16 -28.77 40.12
N ARG A 899 -33.19 -28.17 39.58
CA ARG A 899 -34.18 -28.80 38.72
C ARG A 899 -34.27 -27.99 37.43
N ALA A 900 -34.09 -28.64 36.26
CA ALA A 900 -34.32 -28.03 34.96
C ALA A 900 -35.47 -28.77 34.25
N HIS A 901 -36.46 -28.00 33.80
CA HIS A 901 -37.51 -28.48 32.92
C HIS A 901 -37.19 -28.00 31.49
N ILE A 902 -36.98 -28.96 30.58
CA ILE A 902 -36.48 -28.70 29.24
C ILE A 902 -37.40 -29.40 28.24
N VAL A 903 -37.71 -28.69 27.14
CA VAL A 903 -38.42 -29.26 26.00
C VAL A 903 -37.50 -29.28 24.79
N GLU A 904 -37.33 -30.39 24.13
CA GLU A 904 -36.58 -30.49 22.89
C GLU A 904 -37.24 -29.65 21.79
N GLY A 905 -36.48 -28.81 21.10
CA GLY A 905 -37.01 -27.90 20.09
C GLY A 905 -37.63 -28.62 18.90
N ILE A 906 -37.14 -29.81 18.56
CA ILE A 906 -37.58 -30.57 17.38
C ILE A 906 -38.64 -31.59 17.77
N THR A 907 -38.31 -32.51 18.67
CA THR A 907 -39.19 -33.66 19.01
C THR A 907 -40.30 -33.28 19.97
N ARG A 908 -40.24 -32.12 20.61
CA ARG A 908 -41.11 -31.64 21.66
C ARG A 908 -41.14 -32.58 22.90
N LYS A 909 -40.13 -33.44 23.01
CA LYS A 909 -40.00 -34.32 24.15
C LYS A 909 -39.61 -33.52 25.38
N LYS A 910 -40.25 -33.83 26.51
CA LYS A 910 -39.99 -33.17 27.78
C LYS A 910 -38.98 -33.93 28.62
N HIS A 911 -38.08 -33.21 29.24
CA HIS A 911 -37.06 -33.70 30.16
C HIS A 911 -37.15 -32.93 31.48
N ASP A 912 -37.29 -33.69 32.57
CA ASP A 912 -37.15 -33.16 33.93
C ASP A 912 -35.80 -33.65 34.47
N LEU A 913 -34.85 -32.72 34.58
CA LEU A 913 -33.49 -33.05 35.02
C LEU A 913 -33.29 -32.51 36.43
N MET A 914 -32.67 -33.35 37.26
CA MET A 914 -32.29 -32.97 38.62
C MET A 914 -30.82 -33.26 38.84
N GLY A 915 -30.13 -32.37 39.52
CA GLY A 915 -28.73 -32.51 39.80
C GLY A 915 -28.33 -31.68 41.03
N HIS A 916 -27.04 -31.52 41.18
CA HIS A 916 -26.52 -30.67 42.24
C HIS A 916 -25.36 -29.81 41.71
N VAL A 917 -25.18 -28.66 42.32
CA VAL A 917 -24.07 -27.76 42.10
C VAL A 917 -23.43 -27.38 43.45
N THR A 918 -22.12 -27.31 43.48
CA THR A 918 -21.37 -26.94 44.67
C THR A 918 -20.82 -25.54 44.50
N VAL A 919 -21.15 -24.66 45.43
CA VAL A 919 -20.53 -23.31 45.55
C VAL A 919 -19.24 -23.49 46.36
N ILE A 920 -18.13 -23.12 45.76
CA ILE A 920 -16.77 -23.11 46.31
C ILE A 920 -16.24 -21.70 46.21
N ARG A 921 -15.55 -21.19 47.23
CA ARG A 921 -14.88 -19.86 47.18
C ARG A 921 -13.49 -19.98 47.69
#